data_150fb8a9806e0123407f1c1df3b12c77
#
_entry.id   150fb8a9806e0123407f1c1df3b12c77
#
_cell.length_a   1.000
_cell.length_b   1.000
_cell.length_c   1.000
_cell.angle_alpha   90.00
_cell.angle_beta   90.00
_cell.angle_gamma   90.00
#
_symmetry.space_group_name_H-M   'P 1'
#
loop_
_entity.id
_entity.type
_entity.pdbx_description
1 polymer ?
#
loop_
_entity_poly.entity_id
_entity_poly.type
_entity_poly.pdbx_seq_one_letter_code
_entity_poly.pdbx_strand_id
1 'polypeptide(L)'
;MSTSRGDLQREIALEQAHVDRVYENLAASTASARTLARSGAEIYKTDRDDYLREESGTALFERDAFAYQAAKRLAILDAEHEGLVFGRLDLNFPETRYIGRLGVRDAEYEPLVIDWRAPAAEPFYRATQATPMNVIRRRVLRCRDDNVIGLEDDLLDTSAETDLPILGEGALMAALTRARGRTMRDIVATIQAEQDEAIRAPYQGVTIIGGGPGTGKTVVALHRAAYLLYTNRARLEKGGVLVVGPSSVFMNYIERVLPSLGEESVTLRAVGAVAGDVLGMVSERVDAAPAATLKGSLRMLKVLRRLVRRPPNPAAEEVRVSVKGEVLKLDAVELAGIRESVLSNYKMNRGRAAATTSVARALAGKLTVDVELGPEEIDERIRDHQQFREFMDSWWPMLDAPTVLARLADRELLDELAPNLTARERDDLAESYQWLQTDDVEITGWSVADMALLDELLEMLGPVPAESHEEPVFIDFGNISELVTTSDLLRREHVADPDDDPQNTYAHILVDEAQDVTPMQWRMLRRRGPQASWTLVGDPAQSSYPDTAESERAVSDLVGRAPLRRFTLSTNYRSPSEVFGLAAKVITRVFPEASLPRAVRNTGLVPRLEETDEAGLAEAIIALSLGLAGHVSGTVGIIVPPSRLGATTRLAMSDPRLAALEERLIVVTALQAKGLEYDGVLVLCPDEIVAEAPGAERVLYVALTRATQRMTILDVGTSAWRAALS
;
A
#
# COMPACT_ATOMS: atom_id res chain seq x y z
N MET A 1 35.51 -2.00 -7.17
CA MET A 1 35.58 -1.84 -8.63
C MET A 1 34.16 -1.61 -9.08
N SER A 2 33.84 -0.45 -9.60
CA SER A 2 32.51 -0.17 -10.16
C SER A 2 32.36 -1.03 -11.42
N THR A 3 31.38 -1.88 -11.48
CA THR A 3 30.98 -2.60 -12.69
C THR A 3 30.74 -1.55 -13.76
N SER A 4 31.44 -1.64 -14.88
CA SER A 4 31.34 -0.61 -15.91
C SER A 4 29.91 -0.64 -16.48
N ARG A 5 29.36 0.51 -16.87
CA ARG A 5 28.06 0.61 -17.54
C ARG A 5 27.98 -0.34 -18.77
N GLY A 6 29.17 -0.60 -19.37
CA GLY A 6 29.31 -1.57 -20.48
C GLY A 6 29.12 -3.03 -20.07
N ASP A 7 29.49 -3.40 -18.84
CA ASP A 7 29.32 -4.79 -18.38
C ASP A 7 27.86 -5.08 -18.07
N LEU A 8 27.14 -4.14 -17.45
CA LEU A 8 25.70 -4.26 -17.20
C LEU A 8 24.92 -4.36 -18.51
N GLN A 9 25.22 -3.52 -19.50
CA GLN A 9 24.54 -3.57 -20.80
C GLN A 9 24.81 -4.89 -21.55
N ARG A 10 25.99 -5.44 -21.43
CA ARG A 10 26.33 -6.74 -22.03
C ARG A 10 25.56 -7.88 -21.38
N GLU A 11 25.47 -7.88 -20.06
CA GLU A 11 24.70 -8.89 -19.32
C GLU A 11 23.19 -8.77 -19.61
N ILE A 12 22.64 -7.55 -19.65
CA ILE A 12 21.26 -7.31 -20.06
C ILE A 12 20.99 -7.88 -21.46
N ALA A 13 21.90 -7.67 -22.42
CA ALA A 13 21.73 -8.19 -23.77
C ALA A 13 21.74 -9.73 -23.82
N LEU A 14 22.54 -10.39 -22.97
CA LEU A 14 22.55 -11.86 -22.86
C LEU A 14 21.23 -12.40 -22.31
N GLU A 15 20.70 -11.77 -21.28
CA GLU A 15 19.41 -12.18 -20.70
C GLU A 15 18.25 -11.86 -21.65
N GLN A 16 18.30 -10.72 -22.37
CA GLN A 16 17.30 -10.35 -23.36
C GLN A 16 17.17 -11.42 -24.46
N ALA A 17 18.30 -11.91 -24.98
CA ALA A 17 18.26 -12.95 -26.00
C ALA A 17 17.58 -14.24 -25.50
N HIS A 18 17.67 -14.58 -24.22
CA HIS A 18 16.93 -15.70 -23.65
C HIS A 18 15.43 -15.37 -23.50
N VAL A 19 15.10 -14.19 -23.01
CA VAL A 19 13.71 -13.71 -22.85
C VAL A 19 13.01 -13.69 -24.22
N ASP A 20 13.65 -13.16 -25.27
CA ASP A 20 13.11 -13.15 -26.63
C ASP A 20 12.73 -14.56 -27.08
N ARG A 21 13.63 -15.55 -26.88
CA ARG A 21 13.36 -16.95 -27.21
C ARG A 21 12.18 -17.53 -26.42
N VAL A 22 12.03 -17.14 -25.17
CA VAL A 22 10.87 -17.54 -24.32
C VAL A 22 9.58 -17.02 -24.91
N TYR A 23 9.52 -15.74 -25.27
CA TYR A 23 8.32 -15.11 -25.82
C TYR A 23 7.98 -15.62 -27.21
N GLU A 24 8.97 -15.94 -28.06
CA GLU A 24 8.75 -16.61 -29.34
C GLU A 24 8.07 -17.98 -29.18
N ASN A 25 8.53 -18.79 -28.23
CA ASN A 25 7.93 -20.11 -27.95
C ASN A 25 6.54 -19.97 -27.29
N LEU A 26 6.33 -18.94 -26.44
CA LEU A 26 5.04 -18.63 -25.87
C LEU A 26 4.03 -18.24 -26.96
N ALA A 27 4.42 -17.39 -27.91
CA ALA A 27 3.60 -16.97 -29.04
C ALA A 27 3.20 -18.16 -29.92
N ALA A 28 4.15 -19.07 -30.22
CA ALA A 28 3.90 -20.31 -30.97
C ALA A 28 2.90 -21.22 -30.24
N SER A 29 3.06 -21.37 -28.90
CA SER A 29 2.16 -22.17 -28.07
C SER A 29 0.75 -21.55 -28.01
N THR A 30 0.65 -20.22 -27.92
CA THR A 30 -0.61 -19.48 -27.93
C THR A 30 -1.33 -19.62 -29.28
N ALA A 31 -0.60 -19.50 -30.39
CA ALA A 31 -1.17 -19.68 -31.73
C ALA A 31 -1.70 -21.10 -31.92
N SER A 32 -0.97 -22.11 -31.43
CA SER A 32 -1.42 -23.51 -31.45
C SER A 32 -2.68 -23.73 -30.61
N ALA A 33 -2.74 -23.15 -29.41
CA ALA A 33 -3.92 -23.22 -28.53
C ALA A 33 -5.15 -22.54 -29.16
N ARG A 34 -4.97 -21.37 -29.81
CA ARG A 34 -6.02 -20.67 -30.55
C ARG A 34 -6.53 -21.47 -31.75
N THR A 35 -5.62 -22.14 -32.47
CA THR A 35 -5.97 -23.01 -33.59
C THR A 35 -6.79 -24.21 -33.11
N LEU A 36 -6.37 -24.88 -32.05
CA LEU A 36 -7.12 -25.97 -31.42
C LEU A 36 -8.53 -25.53 -30.93
N ALA A 37 -8.62 -24.36 -30.30
CA ALA A 37 -9.89 -23.81 -29.87
C ALA A 37 -10.84 -23.51 -31.05
N ARG A 38 -10.29 -23.00 -32.17
CA ARG A 38 -11.06 -22.76 -33.40
C ARG A 38 -11.47 -24.05 -34.10
N SER A 39 -10.56 -25.03 -34.24
CA SER A 39 -10.87 -26.32 -34.83
C SER A 39 -11.94 -27.08 -34.04
N GLY A 40 -11.89 -27.00 -32.69
CA GLY A 40 -12.94 -27.53 -31.85
C GLY A 40 -14.30 -26.87 -32.11
N ALA A 41 -14.33 -25.54 -32.35
CA ALA A 41 -15.57 -24.81 -32.67
C ALA A 41 -16.07 -25.08 -34.13
N GLU A 42 -15.20 -25.36 -35.07
CA GLU A 42 -15.56 -25.64 -36.47
C GLU A 42 -16.09 -27.06 -36.68
N ILE A 43 -15.54 -28.08 -36.01
CA ILE A 43 -16.04 -29.46 -36.04
C ILE A 43 -17.51 -29.51 -35.63
N TYR A 44 -17.97 -28.57 -34.82
CA TYR A 44 -19.36 -28.49 -34.31
C TYR A 44 -20.32 -27.65 -35.15
N LYS A 45 -19.84 -26.84 -36.07
CA LYS A 45 -20.73 -26.18 -37.03
C LYS A 45 -21.22 -27.13 -38.14
N THR A 46 -20.45 -28.18 -38.42
CA THR A 46 -20.76 -29.18 -39.47
C THR A 46 -21.76 -30.23 -38.97
N ASP A 47 -21.85 -30.50 -37.68
CA ASP A 47 -22.74 -31.56 -37.12
C ASP A 47 -24.16 -31.09 -36.79
N ARG A 48 -24.52 -29.84 -37.12
CA ARG A 48 -25.86 -29.27 -36.77
C ARG A 48 -26.96 -29.73 -37.73
N ASP A 49 -26.60 -30.45 -38.80
CA ASP A 49 -27.56 -30.92 -39.82
C ASP A 49 -27.90 -32.42 -39.72
N ASP A 50 -27.39 -33.19 -38.75
CA ASP A 50 -27.71 -34.60 -38.62
C ASP A 50 -28.41 -34.89 -37.26
N TYR A 51 -29.69 -35.17 -37.33
CA TYR A 51 -30.61 -35.44 -36.23
C TYR A 51 -30.38 -36.80 -35.58
N LEU A 52 -30.42 -36.80 -34.23
CA LEU A 52 -30.80 -37.93 -33.37
C LEU A 52 -29.81 -39.10 -33.23
N ARG A 53 -28.96 -39.06 -32.22
CA ARG A 53 -28.53 -40.24 -31.45
C ARG A 53 -28.22 -39.90 -30.00
N GLU A 54 -28.72 -40.72 -29.09
CA GLU A 54 -28.68 -40.61 -27.61
C GLU A 54 -27.30 -40.85 -26.95
N GLU A 55 -26.18 -40.66 -27.66
CA GLU A 55 -24.83 -40.83 -27.09
C GLU A 55 -24.13 -39.53 -26.77
N SER A 56 -24.85 -38.41 -26.72
CA SER A 56 -24.25 -37.07 -26.74
C SER A 56 -23.87 -36.45 -25.40
N GLY A 57 -24.25 -37.00 -24.27
CA GLY A 57 -24.02 -36.37 -22.95
C GLY A 57 -22.53 -36.31 -22.55
N THR A 58 -21.81 -37.40 -22.80
CA THR A 58 -20.37 -37.52 -22.43
C THR A 58 -19.49 -36.70 -23.38
N ALA A 59 -19.83 -36.71 -24.67
CA ALA A 59 -19.08 -35.96 -25.69
C ALA A 59 -19.24 -34.43 -25.56
N LEU A 60 -20.45 -33.98 -25.16
CA LEU A 60 -20.74 -32.58 -24.80
C LEU A 60 -19.95 -32.12 -23.56
N PHE A 61 -19.89 -32.95 -22.53
CA PHE A 61 -19.16 -32.68 -21.29
C PHE A 61 -17.65 -32.65 -21.54
N GLU A 62 -17.12 -33.59 -22.31
CA GLU A 62 -15.69 -33.59 -22.70
C GLU A 62 -15.33 -32.36 -23.54
N ARG A 63 -16.19 -31.96 -24.47
CA ARG A 63 -16.03 -30.74 -25.27
C ARG A 63 -15.99 -29.48 -24.39
N ASP A 64 -16.97 -29.31 -23.53
CA ASP A 64 -17.05 -28.12 -22.66
C ASP A 64 -15.87 -28.07 -21.70
N ALA A 65 -15.40 -29.22 -21.22
CA ALA A 65 -14.16 -29.34 -20.46
C ALA A 65 -12.92 -28.94 -21.28
N PHE A 66 -12.82 -29.37 -22.55
CA PHE A 66 -11.71 -28.99 -23.45
C PHE A 66 -11.75 -27.49 -23.82
N ALA A 67 -12.94 -26.98 -24.17
CA ALA A 67 -13.12 -25.55 -24.47
C ALA A 67 -12.83 -24.66 -23.24
N TYR A 68 -13.27 -25.08 -22.07
CA TYR A 68 -12.98 -24.41 -20.81
C TYR A 68 -11.48 -24.43 -20.47
N GLN A 69 -10.83 -25.59 -20.63
CA GLN A 69 -9.38 -25.73 -20.43
C GLN A 69 -8.57 -24.87 -21.42
N ALA A 70 -8.98 -24.84 -22.70
CA ALA A 70 -8.32 -24.02 -23.72
C ALA A 70 -8.54 -22.51 -23.45
N ALA A 71 -9.75 -22.11 -23.10
CA ALA A 71 -10.06 -20.73 -22.75
C ALA A 71 -9.33 -20.28 -21.46
N LYS A 72 -9.29 -21.13 -20.44
CA LYS A 72 -8.52 -20.90 -19.22
C LYS A 72 -7.01 -20.79 -19.50
N ARG A 73 -6.48 -21.63 -20.37
CA ARG A 73 -5.07 -21.57 -20.77
C ARG A 73 -4.74 -20.31 -21.56
N LEU A 74 -5.63 -19.87 -22.44
CA LEU A 74 -5.49 -18.60 -23.17
C LEU A 74 -5.57 -17.40 -22.24
N ALA A 75 -6.52 -17.38 -21.29
CA ALA A 75 -6.64 -16.32 -20.32
C ALA A 75 -5.40 -16.21 -19.42
N ILE A 76 -4.83 -17.33 -18.99
CA ILE A 76 -3.57 -17.37 -18.23
C ILE A 76 -2.40 -16.85 -19.09
N LEU A 77 -2.30 -17.26 -20.34
CA LEU A 77 -1.25 -16.83 -21.25
C LEU A 77 -1.33 -15.33 -21.60
N ASP A 78 -2.55 -14.78 -21.70
CA ASP A 78 -2.77 -13.36 -21.96
C ASP A 78 -2.56 -12.49 -20.69
N ALA A 79 -2.89 -13.01 -19.50
CA ALA A 79 -2.75 -12.29 -18.23
C ALA A 79 -1.29 -12.25 -17.73
N GLU A 80 -0.50 -13.27 -17.97
CA GLU A 80 0.87 -13.39 -17.45
C GLU A 80 1.95 -13.03 -18.48
N HIS A 81 1.59 -12.28 -19.51
CA HIS A 81 2.52 -11.88 -20.56
C HIS A 81 3.57 -10.87 -20.08
N GLU A 82 3.24 -10.03 -19.09
CA GLU A 82 4.15 -9.02 -18.56
C GLU A 82 5.14 -9.63 -17.58
N GLY A 83 6.45 -9.45 -17.86
CA GLY A 83 7.52 -9.89 -16.96
C GLY A 83 7.51 -11.39 -16.66
N LEU A 84 7.25 -12.23 -17.66
CA LEU A 84 7.13 -13.68 -17.53
C LEU A 84 8.34 -14.33 -16.87
N VAL A 85 9.56 -13.91 -17.24
CA VAL A 85 10.83 -14.42 -16.70
C VAL A 85 11.35 -13.40 -15.70
N PHE A 86 11.54 -13.81 -14.45
CA PHE A 86 12.01 -12.91 -13.41
C PHE A 86 13.24 -13.41 -12.63
N GLY A 87 13.66 -14.65 -12.87
CA GLY A 87 14.76 -15.21 -12.12
C GLY A 87 15.64 -16.14 -12.93
N ARG A 88 16.92 -16.23 -12.52
CA ARG A 88 17.90 -17.17 -13.03
C ARG A 88 18.71 -17.73 -11.87
N LEU A 89 18.95 -19.03 -11.90
CA LEU A 89 19.83 -19.75 -10.99
C LEU A 89 21.01 -20.32 -11.79
N ASP A 90 22.22 -19.96 -11.40
CA ASP A 90 23.44 -20.61 -11.87
C ASP A 90 23.86 -21.65 -10.84
N LEU A 91 23.88 -22.93 -11.23
CA LEU A 91 24.14 -24.05 -10.34
C LEU A 91 25.61 -24.43 -10.35
N ASN A 92 26.04 -25.23 -9.36
CA ASN A 92 27.41 -25.76 -9.26
C ASN A 92 27.81 -26.69 -10.43
N PHE A 93 26.85 -27.23 -11.17
CA PHE A 93 27.05 -27.89 -12.47
C PHE A 93 26.81 -26.88 -13.58
N PRO A 94 27.26 -27.10 -14.81
CA PRO A 94 27.04 -26.16 -15.91
C PRO A 94 25.57 -26.17 -16.35
N GLU A 95 24.67 -26.00 -15.41
CA GLU A 95 23.23 -25.94 -15.59
C GLU A 95 22.73 -24.57 -15.11
N THR A 96 21.95 -23.91 -15.95
CA THR A 96 21.28 -22.67 -15.67
C THR A 96 19.79 -22.91 -15.70
N ARG A 97 19.05 -22.42 -14.69
CA ARG A 97 17.61 -22.52 -14.61
C ARG A 97 16.99 -21.13 -14.61
N TYR A 98 16.09 -20.89 -15.53
CA TYR A 98 15.28 -19.70 -15.53
C TYR A 98 13.96 -19.95 -14.80
N ILE A 99 13.56 -19.00 -14.00
CA ILE A 99 12.35 -19.06 -13.18
C ILE A 99 11.39 -17.98 -13.68
N GLY A 100 10.13 -18.34 -13.84
CA GLY A 100 9.12 -17.43 -14.34
C GLY A 100 7.73 -17.73 -13.82
N ARG A 101 6.77 -16.92 -14.23
CA ARG A 101 5.36 -17.03 -13.81
C ARG A 101 4.70 -18.27 -14.39
N LEU A 102 5.12 -18.67 -15.57
CA LEU A 102 4.66 -19.89 -16.27
C LEU A 102 5.85 -20.75 -16.71
N GLY A 103 5.63 -22.06 -16.74
CA GLY A 103 6.56 -22.99 -17.38
C GLY A 103 6.45 -22.91 -18.90
N VAL A 104 7.56 -22.56 -19.56
CA VAL A 104 7.68 -22.54 -21.02
C VAL A 104 8.70 -23.58 -21.45
N ARG A 105 8.38 -24.34 -22.50
CA ARG A 105 9.25 -25.35 -23.08
C ARG A 105 9.50 -25.03 -24.55
N ASP A 106 10.65 -25.46 -25.07
CA ASP A 106 10.92 -25.37 -26.48
C ASP A 106 10.25 -26.52 -27.28
N ALA A 107 10.56 -26.59 -28.58
CA ALA A 107 10.01 -27.61 -29.46
C ALA A 107 10.49 -29.04 -29.12
N GLU A 108 11.62 -29.17 -28.46
CA GLU A 108 12.22 -30.41 -27.96
C GLU A 108 11.71 -30.79 -26.56
N TYR A 109 10.76 -30.03 -25.99
CA TYR A 109 10.22 -30.17 -24.65
C TYR A 109 11.21 -29.85 -23.52
N GLU A 110 12.36 -29.25 -23.82
CA GLU A 110 13.30 -28.79 -22.80
C GLU A 110 12.75 -27.49 -22.11
N PRO A 111 12.90 -27.38 -20.80
CA PRO A 111 12.36 -26.23 -20.07
C PRO A 111 13.19 -24.96 -20.34
N LEU A 112 12.61 -24.00 -21.05
CA LEU A 112 13.14 -22.64 -21.18
C LEU A 112 12.93 -21.82 -19.92
N VAL A 113 11.76 -22.02 -19.27
CA VAL A 113 11.39 -21.39 -18.01
C VAL A 113 10.71 -22.40 -17.13
N ILE A 114 11.14 -22.48 -15.89
CA ILE A 114 10.52 -23.29 -14.85
C ILE A 114 9.47 -22.42 -14.14
N ASP A 115 8.25 -22.94 -14.04
CA ASP A 115 7.20 -22.31 -13.25
C ASP A 115 7.69 -22.16 -11.80
N TRP A 116 7.59 -20.96 -11.25
CA TRP A 116 8.05 -20.66 -9.89
C TRP A 116 7.42 -21.55 -8.81
N ARG A 117 6.26 -22.13 -9.11
CA ARG A 117 5.51 -23.05 -8.28
C ARG A 117 6.07 -24.46 -8.26
N ALA A 118 6.93 -24.79 -9.20
CA ALA A 118 7.51 -26.13 -9.30
C ALA A 118 8.57 -26.37 -8.19
N PRO A 119 8.71 -27.60 -7.67
CA PRO A 119 9.77 -27.91 -6.70
C PRO A 119 11.18 -27.57 -7.21
N ALA A 120 11.41 -27.58 -8.53
CA ALA A 120 12.68 -27.21 -9.12
C ALA A 120 13.04 -25.72 -8.97
N ALA A 121 12.05 -24.87 -8.68
CA ALA A 121 12.23 -23.44 -8.36
C ALA A 121 12.52 -23.18 -6.86
N GLU A 122 12.39 -24.17 -5.99
CA GLU A 122 12.60 -24.02 -4.54
C GLU A 122 13.92 -23.32 -4.18
N PRO A 123 15.07 -23.60 -4.84
CA PRO A 123 16.32 -22.94 -4.49
C PRO A 123 16.30 -21.43 -4.75
N PHE A 124 15.47 -20.92 -5.66
CA PHE A 124 15.33 -19.50 -5.90
C PHE A 124 14.84 -18.74 -4.65
N TYR A 125 13.97 -19.37 -3.86
CA TYR A 125 13.36 -18.79 -2.68
C TYR A 125 14.05 -19.19 -1.38
N ARG A 126 14.64 -20.39 -1.32
CA ARG A 126 15.15 -20.98 -0.09
C ARG A 126 16.67 -21.05 0.03
N ALA A 127 17.39 -20.91 -1.09
CA ALA A 127 18.84 -20.92 -1.02
C ALA A 127 19.39 -19.66 -0.34
N THR A 128 20.37 -19.85 0.54
CA THR A 128 21.10 -18.81 1.26
C THR A 128 22.58 -19.13 1.24
N GLN A 129 23.43 -18.19 1.62
CA GLN A 129 24.85 -18.46 1.70
C GLN A 129 25.20 -19.52 2.78
N ALA A 130 24.38 -19.61 3.84
CA ALA A 130 24.54 -20.67 4.84
C ALA A 130 24.10 -22.05 4.30
N THR A 131 23.13 -22.07 3.37
CA THR A 131 22.60 -23.27 2.72
C THR A 131 22.37 -23.00 1.24
N PRO A 132 23.42 -23.04 0.40
CA PRO A 132 23.35 -22.61 -1.00
C PRO A 132 22.47 -23.48 -1.90
N MET A 133 22.14 -24.70 -1.48
CA MET A 133 21.32 -25.65 -2.25
C MET A 133 21.86 -25.89 -3.69
N ASN A 134 23.19 -25.96 -3.84
CA ASN A 134 23.93 -26.07 -5.10
C ASN A 134 23.81 -24.85 -6.02
N VAL A 135 23.36 -23.70 -5.55
CA VAL A 135 23.29 -22.45 -6.31
C VAL A 135 24.53 -21.62 -6.04
N ILE A 136 25.23 -21.23 -7.09
CA ILE A 136 26.35 -20.29 -7.03
C ILE A 136 25.83 -18.87 -6.99
N ARG A 137 25.00 -18.52 -7.99
CA ARG A 137 24.41 -17.18 -8.13
C ARG A 137 22.91 -17.28 -8.38
N ARG A 138 22.16 -16.46 -7.64
CA ARG A 138 20.78 -16.15 -7.94
C ARG A 138 20.73 -14.77 -8.59
N ARG A 139 20.12 -14.68 -9.78
CA ARG A 139 19.92 -13.44 -10.52
C ARG A 139 18.44 -13.12 -10.59
N VAL A 140 18.06 -11.91 -10.23
CA VAL A 140 16.73 -11.36 -10.44
C VAL A 140 16.76 -10.53 -11.72
N LEU A 141 15.85 -10.81 -12.64
CA LEU A 141 15.65 -10.08 -13.88
C LEU A 141 14.49 -9.10 -13.68
N ARG A 142 14.74 -7.83 -13.92
CA ARG A 142 13.71 -6.81 -13.94
C ARG A 142 13.28 -6.61 -15.38
N CYS A 143 12.04 -6.98 -15.69
CA CYS A 143 11.48 -6.86 -17.04
C CYS A 143 10.34 -5.84 -17.03
N ARG A 144 10.13 -5.20 -18.20
CA ARG A 144 8.92 -4.46 -18.54
C ARG A 144 8.43 -5.06 -19.85
N ASP A 145 7.23 -5.64 -19.81
CA ASP A 145 6.76 -6.51 -20.89
C ASP A 145 7.79 -7.63 -21.18
N ASP A 146 8.31 -7.70 -22.38
CA ASP A 146 9.35 -8.61 -22.83
C ASP A 146 10.77 -8.05 -22.73
N ASN A 147 10.95 -6.81 -22.22
CA ASN A 147 12.24 -6.14 -22.20
C ASN A 147 12.91 -6.22 -20.83
N VAL A 148 14.14 -6.69 -20.77
CA VAL A 148 14.98 -6.70 -19.57
C VAL A 148 15.54 -5.31 -19.32
N ILE A 149 15.07 -4.65 -18.25
CA ILE A 149 15.47 -3.28 -17.88
C ILE A 149 16.53 -3.22 -16.77
N GLY A 150 16.79 -4.32 -16.10
CA GLY A 150 17.79 -4.37 -15.04
C GLY A 150 18.05 -5.76 -14.50
N LEU A 151 19.17 -5.91 -13.79
CA LEU A 151 19.63 -7.17 -13.22
C LEU A 151 20.14 -6.93 -11.80
N GLU A 152 19.83 -7.87 -10.90
CA GLU A 152 20.35 -7.93 -9.52
C GLU A 152 20.82 -9.34 -9.20
N ASP A 153 22.04 -9.47 -8.67
CA ASP A 153 22.65 -10.75 -8.37
C ASP A 153 22.91 -10.94 -6.88
N ASP A 154 22.62 -12.15 -6.39
CA ASP A 154 23.05 -12.63 -5.07
C ASP A 154 24.05 -13.76 -5.27
N LEU A 155 25.27 -13.61 -4.73
CA LEU A 155 26.25 -14.68 -4.69
C LEU A 155 25.99 -15.55 -3.47
N LEU A 156 25.54 -16.79 -3.67
CA LEU A 156 25.14 -17.71 -2.60
C LEU A 156 26.28 -18.65 -2.20
N ASP A 157 27.07 -19.14 -3.15
CA ASP A 157 28.27 -19.93 -2.86
C ASP A 157 29.53 -19.12 -3.15
N THR A 158 30.15 -18.60 -2.09
CA THR A 158 31.39 -17.82 -2.16
C THR A 158 32.64 -18.70 -2.26
N SER A 159 32.52 -20.02 -2.09
CA SER A 159 33.62 -20.97 -2.21
C SER A 159 33.82 -21.46 -3.64
N ALA A 160 32.81 -21.31 -4.50
CA ALA A 160 32.89 -21.67 -5.91
C ALA A 160 33.83 -20.72 -6.66
N GLU A 161 34.86 -21.25 -7.33
CA GLU A 161 35.67 -20.52 -8.26
C GLU A 161 34.83 -20.24 -9.52
N THR A 162 34.32 -19.00 -9.65
CA THR A 162 33.48 -18.61 -10.77
C THR A 162 33.92 -17.26 -11.36
N ASP A 163 33.92 -17.18 -12.68
CA ASP A 163 34.13 -15.95 -13.43
C ASP A 163 32.81 -15.19 -13.70
N LEU A 164 31.69 -15.64 -13.09
CA LEU A 164 30.40 -15.02 -13.28
C LEU A 164 30.43 -13.55 -12.80
N PRO A 165 30.00 -12.60 -13.63
CA PRO A 165 29.85 -11.21 -13.21
C PRO A 165 28.70 -11.11 -12.20
N ILE A 166 28.93 -10.37 -11.10
CA ILE A 166 27.95 -10.11 -10.05
C ILE A 166 27.56 -8.64 -10.13
N LEU A 167 26.26 -8.36 -10.23
CA LEU A 167 25.68 -7.03 -10.44
C LEU A 167 24.78 -6.62 -9.26
N GLY A 168 24.54 -5.32 -9.09
CA GLY A 168 23.63 -4.79 -8.08
C GLY A 168 24.13 -4.88 -6.63
N GLU A 169 23.22 -4.99 -5.66
CA GLU A 169 23.56 -5.09 -4.22
C GLU A 169 24.39 -6.34 -3.90
N GLY A 170 24.14 -7.44 -4.58
CA GLY A 170 24.93 -8.65 -4.44
C GLY A 170 26.38 -8.44 -4.84
N ALA A 171 26.68 -7.54 -5.79
CA ALA A 171 28.06 -7.18 -6.13
C ALA A 171 28.77 -6.47 -4.97
N LEU A 172 28.07 -5.61 -4.23
CA LEU A 172 28.60 -4.96 -3.03
C LEU A 172 28.91 -6.01 -1.95
N MET A 173 27.98 -6.94 -1.69
CA MET A 173 28.17 -8.03 -0.74
C MET A 173 29.30 -8.96 -1.15
N ALA A 174 29.40 -9.32 -2.44
CA ALA A 174 30.49 -10.11 -2.98
C ALA A 174 31.85 -9.37 -2.86
N ALA A 175 31.89 -8.06 -3.09
CA ALA A 175 33.10 -7.24 -2.92
C ALA A 175 33.54 -7.17 -1.44
N LEU A 176 32.59 -7.04 -0.52
CA LEU A 176 32.84 -7.08 0.93
C LEU A 176 33.37 -8.46 1.35
N THR A 177 32.81 -9.53 0.81
CA THR A 177 33.25 -10.91 1.09
C THR A 177 34.66 -11.20 0.56
N ARG A 178 35.00 -10.70 -0.65
CA ARG A 178 36.34 -10.83 -1.26
C ARG A 178 37.41 -9.98 -0.61
N ALA A 179 37.02 -8.94 0.15
CA ALA A 179 37.97 -8.15 0.92
C ALA A 179 38.74 -9.06 1.89
N ARG A 180 40.07 -9.08 1.79
CA ARG A 180 40.98 -10.07 2.42
C ARG A 180 41.05 -10.02 3.96
N GLY A 181 40.14 -9.34 4.65
CA GLY A 181 40.09 -9.25 6.10
C GLY A 181 39.14 -10.31 6.73
N ARG A 182 39.63 -11.06 7.72
CA ARG A 182 38.83 -12.02 8.50
C ARG A 182 37.61 -11.34 9.11
N THR A 183 37.78 -10.14 9.66
CA THR A 183 36.73 -9.31 10.27
C THR A 183 35.60 -8.96 9.28
N MET A 184 35.92 -8.70 8.00
CA MET A 184 34.91 -8.34 7.00
C MET A 184 34.06 -9.56 6.59
N ARG A 185 34.65 -10.75 6.50
CA ARG A 185 33.91 -11.99 6.25
C ARG A 185 32.96 -12.33 7.40
N ASP A 186 33.40 -12.12 8.63
CA ASP A 186 32.56 -12.33 9.82
C ASP A 186 31.36 -11.37 9.84
N ILE A 187 31.55 -10.10 9.42
CA ILE A 187 30.47 -9.11 9.31
C ILE A 187 29.44 -9.52 8.24
N VAL A 188 29.89 -9.93 7.06
CA VAL A 188 29.00 -10.38 5.99
C VAL A 188 28.18 -11.59 6.42
N ALA A 189 28.82 -12.58 7.06
CA ALA A 189 28.13 -13.75 7.59
C ALA A 189 27.05 -13.37 8.64
N THR A 190 27.33 -12.36 9.48
CA THR A 190 26.36 -11.87 10.47
C THR A 190 25.17 -11.20 9.79
N ILE A 191 25.40 -10.30 8.80
CA ILE A 191 24.31 -9.65 8.06
C ILE A 191 23.37 -10.68 7.46
N GLN A 192 23.93 -11.69 6.82
CA GLN A 192 23.15 -12.72 6.13
C GLN A 192 22.38 -13.61 7.09
N ALA A 193 22.97 -13.95 8.25
CA ALA A 193 22.28 -14.72 9.28
C ALA A 193 21.08 -13.97 9.85
N GLU A 194 21.23 -12.66 10.15
CA GLU A 194 20.12 -11.81 10.63
C GLU A 194 18.99 -11.71 9.61
N GLN A 195 19.35 -11.53 8.34
CA GLN A 195 18.37 -11.45 7.25
C GLN A 195 17.65 -12.78 7.04
N ASP A 196 18.38 -13.88 6.97
CA ASP A 196 17.81 -15.22 6.78
C ASP A 196 16.86 -15.64 7.92
N GLU A 197 17.23 -15.35 9.17
CA GLU A 197 16.38 -15.61 10.32
C GLU A 197 15.05 -14.86 10.25
N ALA A 198 15.08 -13.58 9.85
CA ALA A 198 13.87 -12.77 9.68
C ALA A 198 13.01 -13.25 8.50
N ILE A 199 13.61 -13.62 7.35
CA ILE A 199 12.92 -14.12 6.16
C ILE A 199 12.17 -15.41 6.47
N ARG A 200 12.82 -16.36 7.18
CA ARG A 200 12.29 -17.69 7.46
C ARG A 200 11.43 -17.80 8.72
N ALA A 201 11.24 -16.70 9.45
CA ALA A 201 10.40 -16.71 10.63
C ALA A 201 8.99 -17.25 10.32
N PRO A 202 8.37 -18.03 11.24
CA PRO A 202 7.06 -18.62 11.02
C PRO A 202 6.00 -17.62 10.56
N TYR A 203 5.07 -18.11 9.75
CA TYR A 203 3.98 -17.32 9.15
C TYR A 203 3.03 -16.71 10.20
N GLN A 204 2.66 -17.49 11.24
CA GLN A 204 1.62 -17.08 12.19
C GLN A 204 2.08 -15.93 13.09
N GLY A 205 1.12 -15.03 13.40
CA GLY A 205 1.32 -13.93 14.34
C GLY A 205 1.89 -12.69 13.70
N VAL A 206 2.65 -11.93 14.46
CA VAL A 206 3.26 -10.66 14.03
C VAL A 206 4.77 -10.79 14.05
N THR A 207 5.39 -10.49 12.93
CA THR A 207 6.86 -10.40 12.80
C THR A 207 7.22 -8.93 12.62
N ILE A 208 8.06 -8.39 13.49
CA ILE A 208 8.60 -7.03 13.41
C ILE A 208 10.07 -7.11 13.02
N ILE A 209 10.44 -6.46 11.93
CA ILE A 209 11.81 -6.36 11.42
C ILE A 209 12.29 -4.93 11.59
N GLY A 210 13.08 -4.70 12.63
CA GLY A 210 13.70 -3.42 12.92
C GLY A 210 15.09 -3.32 12.33
N GLY A 211 15.56 -2.08 12.15
CA GLY A 211 16.92 -1.79 11.74
C GLY A 211 17.04 -0.36 11.25
N GLY A 212 18.21 0.24 11.36
CA GLY A 212 18.45 1.58 10.88
C GLY A 212 18.54 1.69 9.36
N PRO A 213 18.87 2.88 8.84
CA PRO A 213 19.06 3.11 7.41
C PRO A 213 20.16 2.20 6.83
N GLY A 214 19.99 1.76 5.59
CA GLY A 214 21.01 0.98 4.86
C GLY A 214 21.26 -0.43 5.39
N THR A 215 20.33 -1.01 6.18
CA THR A 215 20.42 -2.40 6.67
C THR A 215 19.68 -3.42 5.78
N GLY A 216 19.01 -2.95 4.72
CA GLY A 216 18.28 -3.82 3.78
C GLY A 216 16.91 -4.30 4.27
N LYS A 217 16.28 -3.58 5.21
CA LYS A 217 14.96 -3.93 5.77
C LYS A 217 13.90 -4.25 4.73
N THR A 218 13.71 -3.35 3.76
CA THR A 218 12.72 -3.51 2.68
C THR A 218 12.99 -4.76 1.86
N VAL A 219 14.26 -4.99 1.50
CA VAL A 219 14.67 -6.18 0.74
C VAL A 219 14.35 -7.46 1.52
N VAL A 220 14.67 -7.50 2.82
CA VAL A 220 14.35 -8.63 3.71
C VAL A 220 12.84 -8.86 3.79
N ALA A 221 12.04 -7.78 3.91
CA ALA A 221 10.59 -7.85 3.95
C ALA A 221 10.01 -8.48 2.68
N LEU A 222 10.50 -8.04 1.53
CA LEU A 222 10.05 -8.51 0.22
C LEU A 222 10.45 -9.98 -0.03
N HIS A 223 11.69 -10.35 0.31
CA HIS A 223 12.12 -11.75 0.27
C HIS A 223 11.30 -12.63 1.22
N ARG A 224 10.94 -12.10 2.40
CA ARG A 224 10.02 -12.79 3.31
C ARG A 224 8.64 -12.97 2.70
N ALA A 225 8.07 -11.96 2.06
CA ALA A 225 6.78 -12.08 1.39
C ALA A 225 6.82 -13.18 0.30
N ALA A 226 7.84 -13.19 -0.54
CA ALA A 226 8.05 -14.21 -1.56
C ALA A 226 8.24 -15.61 -0.93
N TYR A 227 9.03 -15.71 0.14
CA TYR A 227 9.21 -16.96 0.88
C TYR A 227 7.90 -17.48 1.48
N LEU A 228 7.09 -16.61 2.07
CA LEU A 228 5.80 -16.99 2.63
C LEU A 228 4.80 -17.42 1.57
N LEU A 229 4.74 -16.71 0.44
CA LEU A 229 3.92 -17.09 -0.72
C LEU A 229 4.30 -18.48 -1.22
N TYR A 230 5.58 -18.74 -1.38
CA TYR A 230 6.06 -20.05 -1.81
C TYR A 230 5.73 -21.16 -0.82
N THR A 231 6.00 -20.94 0.47
CA THR A 231 5.88 -21.99 1.52
C THR A 231 4.46 -22.21 2.01
N ASN A 232 3.58 -21.19 1.96
CA ASN A 232 2.20 -21.22 2.47
C ASN A 232 1.17 -20.98 1.35
N ARG A 233 1.52 -21.34 0.11
CA ARG A 233 0.79 -21.07 -1.11
C ARG A 233 -0.71 -21.34 -1.01
N ALA A 234 -1.11 -22.56 -0.62
CA ALA A 234 -2.52 -22.97 -0.59
C ALA A 234 -3.42 -22.07 0.27
N ARG A 235 -2.84 -21.39 1.27
CA ARG A 235 -3.54 -20.46 2.16
C ARG A 235 -3.49 -19.02 1.64
N LEU A 236 -2.33 -18.58 1.16
CA LEU A 236 -2.13 -17.21 0.73
C LEU A 236 -2.73 -16.91 -0.64
N GLU A 237 -2.79 -17.87 -1.57
CA GLU A 237 -3.50 -17.74 -2.84
C GLU A 237 -5.01 -17.52 -2.64
N LYS A 238 -5.61 -18.16 -1.64
CA LYS A 238 -7.04 -18.01 -1.34
C LYS A 238 -7.36 -16.73 -0.56
N GLY A 239 -6.47 -16.34 0.34
CA GLY A 239 -6.69 -15.23 1.26
C GLY A 239 -5.97 -13.93 0.87
N GLY A 240 -5.14 -13.93 -0.17
CA GLY A 240 -4.39 -12.77 -0.62
C GLY A 240 -3.30 -12.28 0.35
N VAL A 241 -2.36 -11.53 -0.21
CA VAL A 241 -1.31 -10.81 0.53
C VAL A 241 -1.39 -9.34 0.19
N LEU A 242 -1.49 -8.49 1.19
CA LEU A 242 -1.43 -7.03 1.02
C LEU A 242 -0.03 -6.53 1.41
N VAL A 243 0.62 -5.81 0.50
CA VAL A 243 1.86 -5.09 0.77
C VAL A 243 1.56 -3.61 0.79
N VAL A 244 1.88 -2.95 1.89
CA VAL A 244 1.62 -1.52 2.11
C VAL A 244 2.94 -0.78 2.20
N GLY A 245 3.05 0.30 1.43
CA GLY A 245 4.19 1.21 1.44
C GLY A 245 3.79 2.67 1.57
N PRO A 246 4.77 3.58 1.70
CA PRO A 246 4.52 4.98 1.98
C PRO A 246 3.91 5.75 0.79
N SER A 247 4.20 5.36 -0.45
CA SER A 247 3.75 6.06 -1.66
C SER A 247 3.61 5.14 -2.86
N SER A 248 2.89 5.58 -3.90
CA SER A 248 2.77 4.85 -5.18
C SER A 248 4.12 4.72 -5.90
N VAL A 249 4.96 5.73 -5.84
CA VAL A 249 6.32 5.68 -6.42
C VAL A 249 7.14 4.55 -5.80
N PHE A 250 7.03 4.38 -4.48
CA PHE A 250 7.69 3.30 -3.76
C PHE A 250 7.08 1.94 -4.12
N MET A 251 5.76 1.83 -4.27
CA MET A 251 5.10 0.60 -4.68
C MET A 251 5.49 0.18 -6.10
N ASN A 252 5.57 1.12 -7.03
CA ASN A 252 6.07 0.87 -8.39
C ASN A 252 7.54 0.42 -8.40
N TYR A 253 8.36 0.91 -7.47
CA TYR A 253 9.73 0.42 -7.29
C TYR A 253 9.72 -1.05 -6.83
N ILE A 254 8.90 -1.39 -5.83
CA ILE A 254 8.77 -2.77 -5.30
C ILE A 254 8.32 -3.73 -6.40
N GLU A 255 7.31 -3.39 -7.17
CA GLU A 255 6.79 -4.19 -8.28
C GLU A 255 7.89 -4.55 -9.30
N ARG A 256 8.79 -3.61 -9.55
CA ARG A 256 9.94 -3.81 -10.45
C ARG A 256 11.05 -4.68 -9.86
N VAL A 257 11.22 -4.66 -8.53
CA VAL A 257 12.31 -5.38 -7.83
C VAL A 257 11.94 -6.85 -7.60
N LEU A 258 10.66 -7.14 -7.36
CA LEU A 258 10.18 -8.50 -7.13
C LEU A 258 8.97 -8.84 -8.02
N PRO A 259 9.22 -9.19 -9.28
CA PRO A 259 8.14 -9.60 -10.20
C PRO A 259 7.30 -10.77 -9.69
N SER A 260 7.86 -11.62 -8.80
CA SER A 260 7.13 -12.70 -8.12
C SER A 260 6.02 -12.20 -7.17
N LEU A 261 5.98 -10.90 -6.84
CA LEU A 261 4.89 -10.27 -6.08
C LEU A 261 3.79 -9.69 -6.99
N GLY A 262 3.98 -9.65 -8.30
CA GLY A 262 2.98 -9.19 -9.28
C GLY A 262 1.92 -10.24 -9.64
N GLU A 263 1.65 -11.23 -8.79
CA GLU A 263 0.61 -12.23 -9.01
C GLU A 263 -0.75 -11.74 -8.48
N GLU A 264 -1.84 -12.30 -9.03
CA GLU A 264 -3.22 -11.99 -8.59
C GLU A 264 -3.43 -12.13 -7.08
N SER A 265 -2.59 -12.93 -6.41
CA SER A 265 -2.65 -13.13 -4.95
C SER A 265 -1.95 -12.04 -4.14
N VAL A 266 -1.23 -11.10 -4.78
CA VAL A 266 -0.52 -10.01 -4.08
C VAL A 266 -1.04 -8.65 -4.54
N THR A 267 -1.53 -7.89 -3.58
CA THR A 267 -2.00 -6.53 -3.79
C THR A 267 -0.98 -5.54 -3.25
N LEU A 268 -0.46 -4.67 -4.10
CA LEU A 268 0.45 -3.59 -3.73
C LEU A 268 -0.34 -2.29 -3.57
N ARG A 269 -0.27 -1.64 -2.41
CA ARG A 269 -1.01 -0.38 -2.15
C ARG A 269 -0.14 0.63 -1.41
N ALA A 270 -0.18 1.88 -1.85
CA ALA A 270 0.22 2.99 -1.00
C ALA A 270 -0.79 3.13 0.16
N VAL A 271 -0.35 3.65 1.30
CA VAL A 271 -1.21 3.79 2.50
C VAL A 271 -2.50 4.57 2.22
N GLY A 272 -2.44 5.59 1.35
CA GLY A 272 -3.62 6.37 0.92
C GLY A 272 -4.56 5.64 -0.05
N ALA A 273 -4.19 4.46 -0.53
CA ALA A 273 -4.97 3.64 -1.45
C ALA A 273 -5.51 2.34 -0.80
N VAL A 274 -5.18 2.08 0.47
CA VAL A 274 -5.56 0.84 1.17
C VAL A 274 -7.08 0.66 1.25
N ALA A 275 -7.82 1.74 1.46
CA ALA A 275 -9.27 1.72 1.54
C ALA A 275 -9.95 1.98 0.17
N GLY A 276 -9.17 2.06 -0.92
CA GLY A 276 -9.68 2.43 -2.25
C GLY A 276 -10.77 1.51 -2.77
N ASP A 277 -10.66 0.22 -2.51
CA ASP A 277 -11.61 -0.80 -2.95
C ASP A 277 -13.00 -0.63 -2.30
N VAL A 278 -13.05 -0.03 -1.11
CA VAL A 278 -14.29 0.17 -0.33
C VAL A 278 -14.83 1.59 -0.48
N LEU A 279 -13.92 2.58 -0.55
CA LEU A 279 -14.29 3.99 -0.66
C LEU A 279 -14.50 4.44 -2.12
N GLY A 280 -14.05 3.65 -3.10
CA GLY A 280 -14.08 4.03 -4.52
C GLY A 280 -13.12 5.18 -4.87
N MET A 281 -12.20 5.54 -3.97
CA MET A 281 -11.26 6.65 -4.13
C MET A 281 -9.91 6.36 -3.50
N VAL A 282 -8.86 6.99 -4.02
CA VAL A 282 -7.49 6.91 -3.50
C VAL A 282 -6.92 8.32 -3.36
N SER A 283 -5.92 8.50 -2.50
CA SER A 283 -5.28 9.80 -2.31
C SER A 283 -3.76 9.69 -2.12
N GLU A 284 -3.08 10.68 -2.66
CA GLU A 284 -1.66 10.96 -2.43
C GLU A 284 -1.43 12.38 -1.85
N ARG A 285 -2.49 13.18 -1.74
CA ARG A 285 -2.41 14.52 -1.17
C ARG A 285 -2.04 14.46 0.31
N VAL A 286 -1.07 15.26 0.70
CA VAL A 286 -0.63 15.38 2.10
C VAL A 286 -1.11 16.72 2.67
N ASP A 287 -1.73 16.66 3.84
CA ASP A 287 -2.12 17.87 4.59
C ASP A 287 -0.90 18.57 5.20
N ALA A 288 -1.09 19.82 5.62
CA ALA A 288 -0.15 20.49 6.51
C ALA A 288 0.12 19.66 7.77
N ALA A 289 1.35 19.67 8.27
CA ALA A 289 1.80 18.80 9.33
C ALA A 289 0.92 18.78 10.60
N PRO A 290 0.41 19.93 11.11
CA PRO A 290 -0.49 19.94 12.28
C PRO A 290 -1.80 19.19 12.01
N ALA A 291 -2.44 19.45 10.87
CA ALA A 291 -3.69 18.78 10.48
C ALA A 291 -3.48 17.28 10.23
N ALA A 292 -2.41 16.90 9.51
CA ALA A 292 -2.07 15.50 9.25
C ALA A 292 -1.85 14.72 10.56
N THR A 293 -1.12 15.30 11.51
CA THR A 293 -0.87 14.71 12.83
C THR A 293 -2.16 14.50 13.59
N LEU A 294 -3.02 15.52 13.64
CA LEU A 294 -4.29 15.44 14.33
C LEU A 294 -5.22 14.39 13.72
N LYS A 295 -5.38 14.41 12.39
CA LYS A 295 -6.19 13.44 11.66
C LYS A 295 -5.70 11.99 11.86
N GLY A 296 -4.39 11.79 12.03
CA GLY A 296 -3.78 10.49 12.32
C GLY A 296 -4.02 9.99 13.76
N SER A 297 -4.37 10.87 14.71
CA SER A 297 -4.52 10.52 16.12
C SER A 297 -5.87 9.86 16.43
N LEU A 298 -5.87 8.92 17.40
CA LEU A 298 -7.09 8.29 17.94
C LEU A 298 -8.03 9.30 18.63
N ARG A 299 -7.57 10.51 18.90
CA ARG A 299 -8.41 11.61 19.42
C ARG A 299 -9.57 11.92 18.48
N MET A 300 -9.37 11.71 17.16
CA MET A 300 -10.41 11.88 16.14
C MET A 300 -11.58 10.91 16.30
N LEU A 301 -11.39 9.73 16.89
CA LEU A 301 -12.50 8.77 17.11
C LEU A 301 -13.64 9.39 17.94
N LYS A 302 -13.30 10.23 18.93
CA LYS A 302 -14.33 10.90 19.73
C LYS A 302 -15.07 11.97 18.92
N VAL A 303 -14.36 12.66 18.04
CA VAL A 303 -14.94 13.68 17.15
C VAL A 303 -15.87 13.00 16.15
N LEU A 304 -15.40 11.95 15.45
CA LEU A 304 -16.20 11.22 14.48
C LEU A 304 -17.46 10.59 15.09
N ARG A 305 -17.35 9.97 16.28
CA ARG A 305 -18.51 9.40 16.98
C ARG A 305 -19.56 10.46 17.32
N ARG A 306 -19.14 11.64 17.77
CA ARG A 306 -20.08 12.74 18.05
C ARG A 306 -20.70 13.27 16.77
N LEU A 307 -19.90 13.37 15.70
CA LEU A 307 -20.34 13.81 14.39
C LEU A 307 -21.45 12.91 13.83
N VAL A 308 -21.29 11.58 13.89
CA VAL A 308 -22.29 10.61 13.43
C VAL A 308 -23.55 10.63 14.32
N ARG A 309 -23.39 10.83 15.62
CA ARG A 309 -24.53 10.86 16.56
C ARG A 309 -25.37 12.14 16.44
N ARG A 310 -24.77 13.24 16.01
CA ARG A 310 -25.48 14.52 15.84
C ARG A 310 -26.43 14.44 14.63
N PRO A 311 -27.71 14.81 14.80
CA PRO A 311 -28.63 14.91 13.66
C PRO A 311 -28.04 15.83 12.57
N PRO A 312 -28.14 15.48 11.29
CA PRO A 312 -27.65 16.33 10.20
C PRO A 312 -28.43 17.65 10.11
N ASN A 313 -29.70 17.62 10.44
CA ASN A 313 -30.56 18.79 10.49
C ASN A 313 -30.97 19.11 11.93
N PRO A 314 -30.38 20.15 12.55
CA PRO A 314 -30.74 20.57 13.89
C PRO A 314 -32.21 21.05 14.03
N ALA A 315 -32.85 21.47 12.93
CA ALA A 315 -34.23 21.92 12.94
C ALA A 315 -35.28 20.79 13.05
N ALA A 316 -34.86 19.52 12.90
CA ALA A 316 -35.74 18.36 13.08
C ALA A 316 -35.88 17.98 14.57
N GLU A 317 -36.31 18.94 15.41
CA GLU A 317 -36.43 18.76 16.86
C GLU A 317 -37.73 18.16 17.31
N GLU A 318 -38.76 18.16 16.48
CA GLU A 318 -40.05 17.56 16.80
C GLU A 318 -40.68 16.89 15.57
N VAL A 319 -41.48 15.87 15.81
CA VAL A 319 -42.34 15.27 14.79
C VAL A 319 -43.80 15.38 15.22
N ARG A 320 -44.66 15.74 14.27
CA ARG A 320 -46.11 15.84 14.47
C ARG A 320 -46.81 15.06 13.36
N VAL A 321 -47.72 14.20 13.74
CA VAL A 321 -48.56 13.41 12.80
C VAL A 321 -50.00 13.41 13.27
N SER A 322 -50.92 13.63 12.36
CA SER A 322 -52.35 13.61 12.68
C SER A 322 -52.95 12.24 12.33
N VAL A 323 -53.50 11.54 13.31
CA VAL A 323 -54.20 10.28 13.12
C VAL A 323 -55.61 10.41 13.65
N LYS A 324 -56.59 10.26 12.77
CA LYS A 324 -58.05 10.38 13.12
C LYS A 324 -58.42 11.66 13.88
N GLY A 325 -57.75 12.78 13.58
CA GLY A 325 -58.02 14.09 14.21
C GLY A 325 -57.25 14.34 15.50
N GLU A 326 -56.54 13.36 16.01
CA GLU A 326 -55.59 13.56 17.13
C GLU A 326 -54.20 13.88 16.63
N VAL A 327 -53.56 14.89 17.20
CA VAL A 327 -52.17 15.26 16.83
C VAL A 327 -51.19 14.56 17.77
N LEU A 328 -50.50 13.61 17.25
CA LEU A 328 -49.43 12.87 17.94
C LEU A 328 -48.12 13.63 17.79
N LYS A 329 -47.37 13.80 18.88
CA LYS A 329 -46.15 14.58 18.92
C LYS A 329 -45.05 13.86 19.72
N LEU A 330 -43.81 13.91 19.23
CA LEU A 330 -42.61 13.60 19.99
C LEU A 330 -41.72 14.84 19.99
N ASP A 331 -41.13 15.14 21.15
CA ASP A 331 -40.20 16.25 21.33
C ASP A 331 -38.75 15.84 21.14
N ALA A 332 -37.84 16.83 21.20
CA ALA A 332 -36.41 16.62 20.99
C ALA A 332 -35.77 15.62 21.97
N VAL A 333 -36.25 15.57 23.21
CA VAL A 333 -35.69 14.68 24.25
C VAL A 333 -36.09 13.24 23.98
N GLU A 334 -37.36 13.02 23.63
CA GLU A 334 -37.88 11.67 23.24
C GLU A 334 -37.16 11.15 21.96
N LEU A 335 -37.02 12.01 20.97
CA LEU A 335 -36.33 11.69 19.73
C LEU A 335 -34.83 11.39 19.95
N ALA A 336 -34.15 12.15 20.80
CA ALA A 336 -32.76 11.88 21.17
C ALA A 336 -32.61 10.54 21.89
N GLY A 337 -33.52 10.19 22.79
CA GLY A 337 -33.55 8.88 23.46
C GLY A 337 -33.72 7.71 22.47
N ILE A 338 -34.64 7.87 21.50
CA ILE A 338 -34.83 6.86 20.44
C ILE A 338 -33.54 6.72 19.60
N ARG A 339 -32.94 7.85 19.20
CA ARG A 339 -31.72 7.86 18.40
C ARG A 339 -30.58 7.15 19.12
N GLU A 340 -30.34 7.45 20.38
CA GLU A 340 -29.31 6.81 21.18
C GLU A 340 -29.55 5.30 21.33
N SER A 341 -30.78 4.89 21.58
CA SER A 341 -31.16 3.49 21.70
C SER A 341 -30.88 2.71 20.40
N VAL A 342 -31.25 3.27 19.26
CA VAL A 342 -31.02 2.62 17.95
C VAL A 342 -29.53 2.57 17.63
N LEU A 343 -28.80 3.67 17.81
CA LEU A 343 -27.35 3.74 17.54
C LEU A 343 -26.50 2.89 18.51
N SER A 344 -27.07 2.43 19.61
CA SER A 344 -26.40 1.47 20.51
C SER A 344 -26.35 0.05 19.93
N ASN A 345 -27.29 -0.28 19.02
CA ASN A 345 -27.46 -1.62 18.49
C ASN A 345 -27.21 -1.71 16.97
N TYR A 346 -27.31 -0.60 16.26
CA TYR A 346 -27.21 -0.56 14.80
C TYR A 346 -26.24 0.52 14.32
N LYS A 347 -25.56 0.27 13.20
CA LYS A 347 -24.87 1.31 12.44
C LYS A 347 -25.90 2.31 11.87
N MET A 348 -25.49 3.57 11.64
CA MET A 348 -26.40 4.67 11.28
C MET A 348 -27.33 4.33 10.11
N ASN A 349 -26.79 3.88 8.97
CA ASN A 349 -27.58 3.61 7.77
C ASN A 349 -28.47 2.37 7.94
N ARG A 350 -27.94 1.31 8.53
CA ARG A 350 -28.72 0.09 8.85
C ARG A 350 -29.79 0.33 9.92
N GLY A 351 -29.58 1.30 10.80
CA GLY A 351 -30.51 1.66 11.87
C GLY A 351 -31.77 2.39 11.41
N ARG A 352 -31.84 2.85 10.14
CA ARG A 352 -32.99 3.64 9.64
C ARG A 352 -34.34 2.92 9.82
N ALA A 353 -34.42 1.65 9.45
CA ALA A 353 -35.65 0.87 9.59
C ALA A 353 -36.06 0.72 11.07
N ALA A 354 -35.11 0.44 11.96
CA ALA A 354 -35.33 0.35 13.39
C ALA A 354 -35.74 1.71 14.00
N ALA A 355 -35.13 2.81 13.55
CA ALA A 355 -35.48 4.17 13.95
C ALA A 355 -36.91 4.51 13.51
N THR A 356 -37.29 4.24 12.25
CA THR A 356 -38.64 4.42 11.72
C THR A 356 -39.66 3.69 12.55
N THR A 357 -39.39 2.41 12.86
CA THR A 357 -40.26 1.59 13.70
C THR A 357 -40.37 2.13 15.13
N SER A 358 -39.28 2.58 15.72
CA SER A 358 -39.27 3.10 17.10
C SER A 358 -40.00 4.43 17.22
N VAL A 359 -39.83 5.35 16.25
CA VAL A 359 -40.56 6.63 16.20
C VAL A 359 -42.04 6.40 15.97
N ALA A 360 -42.42 5.54 15.02
CA ALA A 360 -43.86 5.21 14.76
C ALA A 360 -44.50 4.60 15.98
N ARG A 361 -43.85 3.66 16.66
CA ARG A 361 -44.35 3.05 17.91
C ARG A 361 -44.48 4.07 19.04
N ALA A 362 -43.53 4.96 19.20
CA ALA A 362 -43.56 6.02 20.23
C ALA A 362 -44.72 6.99 19.95
N LEU A 363 -44.97 7.37 18.69
CA LEU A 363 -46.15 8.16 18.30
C LEU A 363 -47.43 7.43 18.58
N ALA A 364 -47.56 6.15 18.16
CA ALA A 364 -48.74 5.33 18.42
C ALA A 364 -49.04 5.23 19.92
N GLY A 365 -48.02 5.15 20.76
CA GLY A 365 -48.18 5.16 22.24
C GLY A 365 -48.71 6.49 22.84
N LYS A 366 -48.77 7.57 22.05
CA LYS A 366 -49.37 8.86 22.47
C LYS A 366 -50.87 8.93 22.15
N LEU A 367 -51.42 7.98 21.41
CA LEU A 367 -52.84 7.98 21.06
C LEU A 367 -53.66 7.73 22.30
N THR A 368 -54.57 8.65 22.57
CA THR A 368 -55.42 8.61 23.79
C THR A 368 -56.85 8.20 23.50
N VAL A 369 -57.29 8.31 22.24
CA VAL A 369 -58.63 7.96 21.81
C VAL A 369 -58.68 6.46 21.49
N ASP A 370 -59.70 5.80 22.01
CA ASP A 370 -59.97 4.40 21.66
C ASP A 370 -60.41 4.33 20.18
N VAL A 371 -59.47 3.94 19.32
CA VAL A 371 -59.71 3.88 17.87
C VAL A 371 -59.95 2.43 17.54
N GLU A 372 -61.06 2.16 16.81
CA GLU A 372 -61.36 0.83 16.25
C GLU A 372 -60.34 0.40 15.16
N LEU A 373 -59.02 0.59 15.44
CA LEU A 373 -57.95 0.23 14.53
C LEU A 373 -56.98 -0.72 15.24
N GLY A 374 -56.54 -1.73 14.55
CA GLY A 374 -55.49 -2.60 15.04
C GLY A 374 -54.14 -1.88 15.14
N PRO A 375 -53.21 -2.35 16.01
CA PRO A 375 -51.88 -1.74 16.17
C PRO A 375 -51.09 -1.64 14.86
N GLU A 376 -51.23 -2.61 13.98
CA GLU A 376 -50.58 -2.65 12.67
C GLU A 376 -51.12 -1.57 11.72
N GLU A 377 -52.43 -1.34 11.72
CA GLU A 377 -53.07 -0.31 10.91
C GLU A 377 -52.71 1.13 11.38
N ILE A 378 -52.53 1.31 12.69
CA ILE A 378 -52.06 2.58 13.24
C ILE A 378 -50.61 2.84 12.82
N ASP A 379 -49.73 1.83 12.89
CA ASP A 379 -48.34 1.92 12.48
C ASP A 379 -48.24 2.25 10.99
N GLU A 380 -48.99 1.57 10.13
CA GLU A 380 -49.06 1.81 8.69
C GLU A 380 -49.51 3.24 8.38
N ARG A 381 -50.58 3.73 9.01
CA ARG A 381 -51.07 5.09 8.81
C ARG A 381 -50.07 6.17 9.24
N ILE A 382 -49.34 5.94 10.32
CA ILE A 382 -48.27 6.86 10.76
C ILE A 382 -47.17 6.89 9.73
N ARG A 383 -46.72 5.72 9.24
CA ARG A 383 -45.63 5.63 8.26
C ARG A 383 -46.01 6.19 6.89
N ASP A 384 -47.26 6.08 6.50
CA ASP A 384 -47.77 6.61 5.23
C ASP A 384 -48.02 8.11 5.28
N HIS A 385 -47.99 8.71 6.46
CA HIS A 385 -48.22 10.14 6.58
C HIS A 385 -47.05 10.92 5.99
N GLN A 386 -47.34 11.86 5.08
CA GLN A 386 -46.31 12.64 4.38
C GLN A 386 -45.33 13.35 5.32
N GLN A 387 -45.87 14.01 6.35
CA GLN A 387 -45.01 14.70 7.35
C GLN A 387 -44.09 13.77 8.12
N PHE A 388 -44.49 12.51 8.35
CA PHE A 388 -43.67 11.50 8.98
C PHE A 388 -42.50 11.11 8.05
N ARG A 389 -42.77 10.87 6.77
CA ARG A 389 -41.73 10.53 5.78
C ARG A 389 -40.73 11.66 5.62
N GLU A 390 -41.21 12.89 5.41
CA GLU A 390 -40.35 14.10 5.32
C GLU A 390 -39.52 14.30 6.58
N PHE A 391 -40.12 14.06 7.78
CA PHE A 391 -39.38 14.11 9.05
C PHE A 391 -38.28 13.05 9.08
N MET A 392 -38.59 11.77 8.74
CA MET A 392 -37.62 10.68 8.76
C MET A 392 -36.47 10.92 7.78
N ASP A 393 -36.75 11.48 6.59
CA ASP A 393 -35.72 11.86 5.61
C ASP A 393 -34.81 12.98 6.12
N SER A 394 -35.34 13.89 6.88
CA SER A 394 -34.57 14.98 7.48
C SER A 394 -33.85 14.59 8.78
N TRP A 395 -34.49 13.80 9.64
CA TRP A 395 -33.99 13.44 10.97
C TRP A 395 -33.04 12.24 10.94
N TRP A 396 -33.28 11.27 10.03
CA TRP A 396 -32.44 10.08 9.86
C TRP A 396 -32.14 9.82 8.38
N PRO A 397 -31.44 10.75 7.69
CA PRO A 397 -31.07 10.53 6.29
C PRO A 397 -30.07 9.38 6.16
N MET A 398 -29.96 8.82 4.96
CA MET A 398 -28.84 8.01 4.57
C MET A 398 -27.61 8.90 4.43
N LEU A 399 -26.49 8.49 5.02
CA LEU A 399 -25.27 9.28 5.09
C LEU A 399 -24.11 8.53 4.42
N ASP A 400 -23.34 9.23 3.61
CA ASP A 400 -22.06 8.78 3.10
C ASP A 400 -20.89 9.39 3.87
N ALA A 401 -19.77 8.69 3.91
CA ALA A 401 -18.61 9.10 4.69
C ALA A 401 -18.00 10.45 4.24
N PRO A 402 -17.84 10.74 2.93
CA PRO A 402 -17.35 12.03 2.46
C PRO A 402 -18.21 13.20 2.91
N THR A 403 -19.52 13.13 2.73
CA THR A 403 -20.46 14.20 3.14
C THR A 403 -20.40 14.45 4.65
N VAL A 404 -20.28 13.38 5.44
CA VAL A 404 -20.18 13.51 6.90
C VAL A 404 -18.84 14.14 7.28
N LEU A 405 -17.73 13.70 6.69
CA LEU A 405 -16.40 14.25 7.00
C LEU A 405 -16.27 15.71 6.59
N ALA A 406 -16.88 16.11 5.47
CA ALA A 406 -16.89 17.48 4.96
C ALA A 406 -17.45 18.50 5.96
N ARG A 407 -18.34 18.07 6.88
CA ARG A 407 -18.90 18.92 7.92
C ARG A 407 -17.86 19.44 8.92
N LEU A 408 -16.68 18.82 9.00
CA LEU A 408 -15.56 19.31 9.82
C LEU A 408 -14.90 20.58 9.26
N ALA A 409 -15.29 21.04 8.07
CA ALA A 409 -14.93 22.36 7.56
C ALA A 409 -15.62 23.50 8.36
N ASP A 410 -16.72 23.19 9.03
CA ASP A 410 -17.45 24.15 9.85
C ASP A 410 -16.78 24.29 11.23
N ARG A 411 -16.20 25.47 11.45
CA ARG A 411 -15.47 25.81 12.68
C ARG A 411 -16.36 25.88 13.92
N GLU A 412 -17.59 26.38 13.76
CA GLU A 412 -18.55 26.48 14.87
C GLU A 412 -18.99 25.07 15.30
N LEU A 413 -19.23 24.19 14.35
CA LEU A 413 -19.53 22.79 14.61
C LEU A 413 -18.38 22.10 15.36
N LEU A 414 -17.13 22.38 15.00
CA LEU A 414 -15.95 21.81 15.68
C LEU A 414 -15.85 22.26 17.15
N ASP A 415 -16.29 23.47 17.49
CA ASP A 415 -16.29 23.94 18.91
C ASP A 415 -17.19 23.08 19.79
N GLU A 416 -18.32 22.62 19.26
CA GLU A 416 -19.23 21.72 19.97
C GLU A 416 -18.72 20.26 19.99
N LEU A 417 -18.29 19.74 18.82
CA LEU A 417 -17.93 18.32 18.64
C LEU A 417 -16.58 17.96 19.25
N ALA A 418 -15.64 18.91 19.26
CA ALA A 418 -14.25 18.67 19.59
C ALA A 418 -13.72 19.49 20.78
N PRO A 419 -14.39 19.51 21.96
CA PRO A 419 -13.92 20.26 23.15
C PRO A 419 -12.59 19.71 23.72
N ASN A 420 -12.19 18.49 23.30
CA ASN A 420 -10.93 17.87 23.65
C ASN A 420 -9.75 18.32 22.78
N LEU A 421 -10.01 19.13 21.76
CA LEU A 421 -9.01 19.76 20.91
C LEU A 421 -8.80 21.20 21.34
N THR A 422 -7.58 21.71 21.18
CA THR A 422 -7.26 23.13 21.38
C THR A 422 -7.92 23.99 20.29
N ALA A 423 -8.03 25.29 20.51
CA ALA A 423 -8.57 26.21 19.51
C ALA A 423 -7.75 26.13 18.21
N ARG A 424 -6.42 26.13 18.31
CA ARG A 424 -5.51 26.02 17.15
C ARG A 424 -5.69 24.71 16.40
N GLU A 425 -5.79 23.57 17.09
CA GLU A 425 -6.04 22.28 16.43
C GLU A 425 -7.37 22.25 15.68
N ARG A 426 -8.41 22.92 16.21
CA ARG A 426 -9.69 23.05 15.52
C ARG A 426 -9.58 23.96 14.30
N ASP A 427 -8.79 25.04 14.39
CA ASP A 427 -8.52 25.94 13.26
C ASP A 427 -7.75 25.20 12.17
N ASP A 428 -6.64 24.52 12.51
CA ASP A 428 -5.83 23.71 11.58
C ASP A 428 -6.68 22.61 10.90
N LEU A 429 -7.60 21.99 11.63
CA LEU A 429 -8.48 20.95 11.10
C LEU A 429 -9.51 21.54 10.11
N ALA A 430 -10.19 22.64 10.47
CA ALA A 430 -11.15 23.31 9.59
C ALA A 430 -10.46 23.82 8.31
N GLU A 431 -9.28 24.44 8.46
CA GLU A 431 -8.50 24.95 7.34
C GLU A 431 -8.13 23.84 6.35
N SER A 432 -7.83 22.64 6.83
CA SER A 432 -7.49 21.50 5.98
C SER A 432 -8.62 21.07 5.03
N TYR A 433 -9.86 21.53 5.26
CA TYR A 433 -11.04 21.27 4.43
C TYR A 433 -11.53 22.50 3.64
N GLN A 434 -10.81 23.63 3.66
CA GLN A 434 -11.21 24.83 2.92
C GLN A 434 -11.30 24.62 1.40
N TRP A 435 -10.55 23.65 0.87
CA TRP A 435 -10.63 23.25 -0.54
C TRP A 435 -12.06 22.85 -0.97
N LEU A 436 -12.93 22.44 -0.06
CA LEU A 436 -14.35 22.15 -0.34
C LEU A 436 -15.16 23.40 -0.74
N GLN A 437 -14.63 24.60 -0.48
CA GLN A 437 -15.27 25.88 -0.75
C GLN A 437 -14.62 26.64 -1.91
N THR A 438 -13.55 26.12 -2.49
CA THR A 438 -12.80 26.76 -3.57
C THR A 438 -12.84 25.92 -4.84
N ASP A 439 -13.01 26.58 -5.99
CA ASP A 439 -12.90 25.95 -7.31
C ASP A 439 -11.43 25.80 -7.76
N ASP A 440 -10.47 25.92 -6.86
CA ASP A 440 -9.04 25.87 -7.17
C ASP A 440 -8.60 24.42 -7.38
N VAL A 441 -8.32 24.07 -8.65
CA VAL A 441 -8.04 22.71 -9.12
C VAL A 441 -6.73 22.14 -8.53
N GLU A 442 -5.81 22.99 -8.06
CA GLU A 442 -4.50 22.55 -7.55
C GLU A 442 -4.54 21.94 -6.14
N ILE A 443 -5.59 22.23 -5.34
CA ILE A 443 -5.68 21.81 -3.91
C ILE A 443 -6.94 20.97 -3.65
N THR A 444 -7.59 20.44 -4.66
CA THR A 444 -8.83 19.67 -4.53
C THR A 444 -8.58 18.22 -4.21
N GLY A 445 -9.31 17.71 -3.23
CA GLY A 445 -9.37 16.28 -2.90
C GLY A 445 -9.01 15.93 -1.46
N TRP A 446 -9.45 14.75 -1.05
CA TRP A 446 -9.16 14.19 0.26
C TRP A 446 -7.65 13.91 0.42
N SER A 447 -7.13 14.01 1.64
CA SER A 447 -5.73 13.69 1.92
C SER A 447 -5.53 12.21 2.28
N VAL A 448 -4.27 11.75 2.30
CA VAL A 448 -3.89 10.41 2.79
C VAL A 448 -4.38 10.19 4.23
N ALA A 449 -4.37 11.22 5.07
CA ALA A 449 -4.88 11.12 6.44
C ALA A 449 -6.41 11.02 6.49
N ASP A 450 -7.12 11.68 5.57
CA ASP A 450 -8.57 11.60 5.45
C ASP A 450 -9.05 10.20 5.08
N MET A 451 -8.29 9.44 4.29
CA MET A 451 -8.67 8.08 3.90
C MET A 451 -8.92 7.17 5.10
N ALA A 452 -8.12 7.31 6.16
CA ALA A 452 -8.35 6.55 7.39
C ALA A 452 -9.59 7.03 8.18
N LEU A 453 -9.91 8.33 8.13
CA LEU A 453 -11.12 8.90 8.75
C LEU A 453 -12.37 8.50 7.97
N LEU A 454 -12.32 8.51 6.65
CA LEU A 454 -13.41 8.08 5.77
C LEU A 454 -13.71 6.59 5.97
N ASP A 455 -12.69 5.74 6.05
CA ASP A 455 -12.81 4.32 6.33
C ASP A 455 -13.43 4.07 7.74
N GLU A 456 -13.05 4.86 8.76
CA GLU A 456 -13.65 4.77 10.09
C GLU A 456 -15.11 5.24 10.09
N LEU A 457 -15.42 6.30 9.33
CA LEU A 457 -16.81 6.76 9.17
C LEU A 457 -17.67 5.73 8.44
N LEU A 458 -17.15 5.11 7.39
CA LEU A 458 -17.85 4.05 6.66
C LEU A 458 -18.20 2.89 7.60
N GLU A 459 -17.25 2.51 8.47
CA GLU A 459 -17.50 1.49 9.50
C GLU A 459 -18.60 1.90 10.49
N MET A 460 -18.63 3.18 10.91
CA MET A 460 -19.63 3.69 11.82
C MET A 460 -21.01 3.86 11.17
N LEU A 461 -21.06 4.30 9.93
CA LEU A 461 -22.28 4.56 9.20
C LEU A 461 -22.92 3.26 8.69
N GLY A 462 -22.10 2.29 8.27
CA GLY A 462 -22.51 1.12 7.52
C GLY A 462 -22.79 1.45 6.04
N PRO A 463 -22.89 0.44 5.17
CA PRO A 463 -23.17 0.66 3.77
C PRO A 463 -24.53 1.36 3.58
N VAL A 464 -24.59 2.23 2.57
CA VAL A 464 -25.87 2.74 2.08
C VAL A 464 -26.53 1.57 1.35
N PRO A 465 -27.73 1.12 1.77
CA PRO A 465 -28.43 0.07 1.04
C PRO A 465 -28.56 0.51 -0.42
N ALA A 466 -28.14 -0.35 -1.36
CA ALA A 466 -28.45 -0.11 -2.76
C ALA A 466 -29.97 0.01 -2.86
N GLU A 467 -30.46 1.09 -3.47
CA GLU A 467 -31.86 1.14 -3.87
C GLU A 467 -32.07 -0.09 -4.75
N SER A 468 -32.85 -1.05 -4.27
CA SER A 468 -33.32 -2.12 -5.10
C SER A 468 -34.23 -1.46 -6.14
N HIS A 469 -33.66 -1.05 -7.26
CA HIS A 469 -34.41 -0.94 -8.48
C HIS A 469 -34.83 -2.36 -8.80
N GLU A 470 -35.91 -2.83 -8.15
CA GLU A 470 -36.77 -3.81 -8.76
C GLU A 470 -37.29 -3.10 -10.03
N GLU A 471 -36.52 -3.17 -11.10
CA GLU A 471 -37.10 -3.05 -12.41
C GLU A 471 -38.22 -4.10 -12.41
N PRO A 472 -39.49 -3.70 -12.56
CA PRO A 472 -40.57 -4.70 -12.68
C PRO A 472 -40.15 -5.54 -13.89
N VAL A 473 -39.75 -6.78 -13.63
CA VAL A 473 -39.59 -7.76 -14.68
C VAL A 473 -40.98 -7.93 -15.28
N PHE A 474 -41.32 -7.12 -16.29
CA PHE A 474 -42.41 -7.40 -17.18
C PHE A 474 -42.06 -8.71 -17.88
N ILE A 475 -42.50 -9.81 -17.29
CA ILE A 475 -42.54 -11.12 -17.96
C ILE A 475 -43.65 -10.98 -19.00
N ASP A 476 -43.29 -10.50 -20.19
CA ASP A 476 -44.17 -10.64 -21.34
C ASP A 476 -44.16 -12.13 -21.73
N PHE A 477 -45.30 -12.79 -21.54
CA PHE A 477 -45.51 -14.17 -21.89
C PHE A 477 -45.62 -14.36 -23.41
N GLY A 478 -44.53 -14.05 -24.13
CA GLY A 478 -44.43 -14.24 -25.56
C GLY A 478 -43.12 -14.96 -25.92
N ASN A 479 -43.17 -16.28 -25.94
CA ASN A 479 -42.28 -17.19 -26.69
C ASN A 479 -40.78 -16.81 -26.89
N ILE A 480 -39.99 -16.86 -25.83
CA ILE A 480 -38.58 -17.25 -25.91
C ILE A 480 -38.22 -17.93 -24.58
N SER A 481 -37.98 -19.25 -24.62
CA SER A 481 -37.41 -19.98 -23.51
C SER A 481 -35.90 -19.66 -23.43
N GLU A 482 -35.55 -18.65 -22.65
CA GLU A 482 -34.18 -18.43 -22.28
C GLU A 482 -33.77 -19.53 -21.29
N LEU A 483 -32.83 -20.36 -21.71
CA LEU A 483 -32.21 -21.38 -20.86
C LEU A 483 -31.39 -20.65 -19.78
N VAL A 484 -31.94 -20.52 -18.59
CA VAL A 484 -31.24 -20.12 -17.40
C VAL A 484 -30.18 -21.17 -17.12
N THR A 485 -28.92 -20.80 -17.29
CA THR A 485 -27.81 -21.73 -17.04
C THR A 485 -27.63 -21.97 -15.55
N THR A 486 -27.08 -23.13 -15.17
CA THR A 486 -26.72 -23.44 -13.77
C THR A 486 -25.79 -22.41 -13.16
N SER A 487 -24.99 -21.72 -13.99
CA SER A 487 -24.12 -20.62 -13.54
C SER A 487 -24.91 -19.34 -13.22
N ASP A 488 -26.05 -19.10 -13.86
CA ASP A 488 -26.91 -17.96 -13.54
C ASP A 488 -27.72 -18.23 -12.28
N LEU A 489 -28.09 -19.50 -12.04
CA LEU A 489 -28.71 -19.96 -10.77
C LEU A 489 -27.69 -19.83 -9.62
N LEU A 490 -26.44 -20.23 -9.82
CA LEU A 490 -25.36 -20.10 -8.82
C LEU A 490 -24.97 -18.63 -8.58
N ARG A 491 -25.07 -17.75 -9.58
CA ARG A 491 -24.94 -16.30 -9.39
C ARG A 491 -26.11 -15.68 -8.63
N ARG A 492 -27.31 -16.20 -8.78
CA ARG A 492 -28.51 -15.76 -8.02
C ARG A 492 -28.54 -16.29 -6.59
N GLU A 493 -27.89 -17.44 -6.31
CA GLU A 493 -27.71 -17.95 -4.94
C GLU A 493 -26.67 -17.22 -4.11
N HIS A 494 -25.77 -16.43 -4.72
CA HIS A 494 -25.02 -15.41 -4.03
C HIS A 494 -25.85 -14.12 -3.93
N VAL A 495 -27.00 -14.20 -3.28
CA VAL A 495 -27.54 -13.03 -2.58
C VAL A 495 -26.50 -12.73 -1.51
N ALA A 496 -25.74 -11.65 -1.72
CA ALA A 496 -24.76 -11.18 -0.74
C ALA A 496 -25.48 -11.14 0.60
N ASP A 497 -25.00 -11.91 1.57
CA ASP A 497 -25.50 -11.85 2.93
C ASP A 497 -25.45 -10.36 3.30
N PRO A 498 -26.55 -9.72 3.75
CA PRO A 498 -26.53 -8.34 4.20
C PRO A 498 -25.48 -8.08 5.27
N ASP A 499 -24.95 -9.14 5.90
CA ASP A 499 -23.84 -9.11 6.84
C ASP A 499 -22.45 -9.38 6.21
N ASP A 500 -22.38 -9.77 4.94
CA ASP A 500 -21.11 -9.79 4.19
C ASP A 500 -20.66 -8.34 3.95
N ASP A 501 -19.81 -7.88 4.85
CA ASP A 501 -19.13 -6.60 4.71
C ASP A 501 -18.19 -6.72 3.48
N PRO A 502 -18.32 -5.88 2.43
CA PRO A 502 -17.55 -6.01 1.19
C PRO A 502 -16.07 -5.69 1.34
N GLN A 503 -15.53 -5.86 2.55
CA GLN A 503 -14.13 -5.61 2.81
C GLN A 503 -13.28 -6.77 2.27
N ASN A 504 -12.45 -6.48 1.26
CA ASN A 504 -11.41 -7.39 0.85
C ASN A 504 -10.50 -7.67 2.04
N THR A 505 -10.55 -8.89 2.57
CA THR A 505 -9.71 -9.31 3.69
C THR A 505 -8.51 -10.10 3.18
N TYR A 506 -7.36 -9.86 3.78
CA TYR A 506 -6.10 -10.50 3.40
C TYR A 506 -5.65 -11.50 4.47
N ALA A 507 -5.02 -12.58 4.03
CA ALA A 507 -4.46 -13.59 4.92
C ALA A 507 -3.10 -13.17 5.52
N HIS A 508 -2.36 -12.32 4.81
CA HIS A 508 -1.10 -11.73 5.30
C HIS A 508 -1.00 -10.27 4.90
N ILE A 509 -0.53 -9.43 5.81
CA ILE A 509 -0.29 -8.01 5.54
C ILE A 509 1.17 -7.68 5.87
N LEU A 510 1.87 -7.15 4.89
CA LEU A 510 3.22 -6.60 5.05
C LEU A 510 3.13 -5.09 5.00
N VAL A 511 3.70 -4.43 6.00
CA VAL A 511 3.75 -2.97 6.08
C VAL A 511 5.20 -2.53 6.14
N ASP A 512 5.66 -1.84 5.09
CA ASP A 512 6.98 -1.19 5.10
C ASP A 512 6.87 0.24 5.63
N GLU A 513 7.97 0.76 6.15
CA GLU A 513 8.01 2.05 6.85
C GLU A 513 6.93 2.18 7.95
N ALA A 514 6.70 1.08 8.68
CA ALA A 514 5.62 0.93 9.66
C ALA A 514 5.63 2.00 10.76
N GLN A 515 6.78 2.64 11.04
CA GLN A 515 6.89 3.73 12.01
C GLN A 515 6.17 5.02 11.60
N ASP A 516 5.76 5.15 10.33
CA ASP A 516 5.02 6.32 9.82
C ASP A 516 3.53 6.10 9.72
N VAL A 517 3.09 4.87 9.88
CA VAL A 517 1.67 4.54 9.89
C VAL A 517 1.03 5.11 11.15
N THR A 518 0.10 6.04 10.96
CA THR A 518 -0.59 6.70 12.06
C THR A 518 -1.55 5.76 12.80
N PRO A 519 -1.91 6.05 14.04
CA PRO A 519 -2.86 5.24 14.80
C PRO A 519 -4.21 5.03 14.10
N MET A 520 -4.74 6.03 13.39
CA MET A 520 -5.96 5.87 12.59
C MET A 520 -5.75 4.96 11.38
N GLN A 521 -4.59 5.05 10.72
CA GLN A 521 -4.25 4.15 9.61
C GLN A 521 -4.06 2.70 10.07
N TRP A 522 -3.50 2.47 11.27
CA TRP A 522 -3.44 1.11 11.85
C TRP A 522 -4.83 0.50 12.04
N ARG A 523 -5.82 1.30 12.42
CA ARG A 523 -7.22 0.83 12.50
C ARG A 523 -7.78 0.46 11.14
N MET A 524 -7.53 1.28 10.13
CA MET A 524 -7.91 1.01 8.74
C MET A 524 -7.28 -0.30 8.24
N LEU A 525 -5.97 -0.49 8.44
CA LEU A 525 -5.25 -1.71 8.07
C LEU A 525 -5.79 -2.94 8.78
N ARG A 526 -6.08 -2.84 10.08
CA ARG A 526 -6.63 -3.94 10.87
C ARG A 526 -7.97 -4.46 10.32
N ARG A 527 -8.80 -3.58 9.78
CA ARG A 527 -10.06 -4.00 9.12
C ARG A 527 -9.82 -4.83 7.86
N ARG A 528 -8.72 -4.58 7.14
CA ARG A 528 -8.32 -5.37 5.96
C ARG A 528 -7.74 -6.74 6.31
N GLY A 529 -7.39 -7.00 7.56
CA GLY A 529 -6.83 -8.26 8.01
C GLY A 529 -7.18 -8.59 9.46
N PRO A 530 -8.48 -8.78 9.80
CA PRO A 530 -8.89 -9.07 11.17
C PRO A 530 -8.29 -10.37 11.71
N GLN A 531 -7.94 -11.31 10.82
CA GLN A 531 -7.29 -12.59 11.15
C GLN A 531 -5.96 -12.78 10.41
N ALA A 532 -5.42 -11.71 9.80
CA ALA A 532 -4.17 -11.78 9.08
C ALA A 532 -2.97 -12.05 9.99
N SER A 533 -1.95 -12.67 9.45
CA SER A 533 -0.61 -12.57 9.99
C SER A 533 0.07 -11.30 9.46
N TRP A 534 1.04 -10.78 10.20
CA TRP A 534 1.63 -9.48 9.91
C TRP A 534 3.14 -9.54 9.80
N THR A 535 3.68 -8.79 8.87
CA THR A 535 5.10 -8.43 8.82
C THR A 535 5.21 -6.91 8.84
N LEU A 536 5.76 -6.36 9.90
CA LEU A 536 5.96 -4.93 10.10
C LEU A 536 7.43 -4.61 9.97
N VAL A 537 7.77 -3.67 9.10
CA VAL A 537 9.15 -3.30 8.81
C VAL A 537 9.33 -1.83 9.08
N GLY A 538 10.34 -1.46 9.85
CA GLY A 538 10.52 -0.05 10.15
C GLY A 538 11.72 0.28 11.02
N ASP A 539 11.89 1.58 11.24
CA ASP A 539 12.91 2.16 12.11
C ASP A 539 12.28 3.26 12.98
N PRO A 540 12.08 3.03 14.27
CA PRO A 540 11.51 4.05 15.17
C PRO A 540 12.26 5.37 15.18
N ALA A 541 13.58 5.35 14.91
CA ALA A 541 14.41 6.55 14.82
C ALA A 541 14.08 7.43 13.60
N GLN A 542 13.43 6.87 12.58
CA GLN A 542 12.98 7.56 11.36
C GLN A 542 11.50 7.94 11.39
N SER A 543 10.80 7.79 12.53
CA SER A 543 9.39 8.12 12.61
C SER A 543 9.13 9.61 12.36
N SER A 544 8.20 9.90 11.46
CA SER A 544 7.69 11.26 11.23
C SER A 544 6.48 11.58 12.10
N TYR A 545 5.82 10.59 12.70
CA TYR A 545 4.70 10.80 13.61
C TYR A 545 5.21 11.23 15.00
N PRO A 546 4.73 12.37 15.53
CA PRO A 546 5.32 12.96 16.75
C PRO A 546 4.99 12.18 18.02
N ASP A 547 3.79 11.60 18.16
CA ASP A 547 3.39 10.81 19.34
C ASP A 547 3.75 9.33 19.17
N THR A 548 4.99 9.00 19.49
CA THR A 548 5.49 7.62 19.42
C THR A 548 4.79 6.68 20.39
N ALA A 549 4.36 7.17 21.55
CA ALA A 549 3.66 6.35 22.54
C ALA A 549 2.25 5.97 22.05
N GLU A 550 1.57 6.84 21.30
CA GLU A 550 0.30 6.52 20.66
C GLU A 550 0.49 5.48 19.54
N SER A 551 1.54 5.63 18.72
CA SER A 551 1.88 4.65 17.67
C SER A 551 2.23 3.28 18.25
N GLU A 552 3.03 3.21 19.32
CA GLU A 552 3.37 1.95 19.99
C GLU A 552 2.15 1.25 20.57
N ARG A 553 1.20 2.03 21.14
CA ARG A 553 -0.08 1.48 21.61
C ARG A 553 -0.91 0.91 20.46
N ALA A 554 -0.99 1.61 19.33
CA ALA A 554 -1.71 1.13 18.15
C ALA A 554 -1.13 -0.19 17.61
N VAL A 555 0.20 -0.31 17.54
CA VAL A 555 0.88 -1.58 17.18
C VAL A 555 0.65 -2.66 18.24
N SER A 556 0.69 -2.31 19.53
CA SER A 556 0.40 -3.27 20.61
C SER A 556 -1.04 -3.81 20.54
N ASP A 557 -2.00 -2.94 20.22
CA ASP A 557 -3.40 -3.32 20.01
C ASP A 557 -3.57 -4.21 18.77
N LEU A 558 -2.77 -3.98 17.71
CA LEU A 558 -2.73 -4.85 16.54
C LEU A 558 -2.22 -6.24 16.89
N VAL A 559 -1.13 -6.32 17.65
CA VAL A 559 -0.53 -7.58 18.10
C VAL A 559 -1.48 -8.36 19.01
N GLY A 560 -2.12 -7.68 19.96
CA GLY A 560 -3.04 -8.28 20.90
C GLY A 560 -2.44 -9.50 21.62
N ARG A 561 -3.03 -10.69 21.38
CA ARG A 561 -2.57 -11.98 21.92
C ARG A 561 -1.81 -12.84 20.90
N ALA A 562 -1.55 -12.33 19.71
CA ALA A 562 -0.87 -13.09 18.67
C ALA A 562 0.62 -13.31 19.03
N PRO A 563 1.24 -14.40 18.57
CA PRO A 563 2.68 -14.59 18.71
C PRO A 563 3.46 -13.44 18.10
N LEU A 564 4.34 -12.82 18.87
CA LEU A 564 5.18 -11.69 18.43
C LEU A 564 6.63 -12.14 18.30
N ARG A 565 7.24 -11.85 17.15
CA ARG A 565 8.67 -12.06 16.88
C ARG A 565 9.30 -10.75 16.48
N ARG A 566 10.48 -10.47 17.02
CA ARG A 566 11.24 -9.24 16.72
C ARG A 566 12.63 -9.63 16.21
N PHE A 567 12.99 -9.06 15.08
CA PHE A 567 14.31 -9.19 14.47
C PHE A 567 14.92 -7.80 14.32
N THR A 568 16.22 -7.69 14.52
CA THR A 568 16.94 -6.43 14.39
C THR A 568 18.10 -6.64 13.44
N LEU A 569 18.11 -5.85 12.35
CA LEU A 569 19.21 -5.80 11.40
C LEU A 569 20.25 -4.80 11.92
N SER A 570 21.38 -5.30 12.35
CA SER A 570 22.35 -4.52 13.12
C SER A 570 23.42 -3.82 12.29
N THR A 571 23.51 -4.11 10.98
CA THR A 571 24.61 -3.67 10.13
C THR A 571 24.14 -2.83 8.95
N ASN A 572 24.62 -1.57 8.87
CA ASN A 572 24.47 -0.70 7.71
C ASN A 572 25.64 -0.94 6.74
N TYR A 573 25.37 -1.56 5.62
CA TYR A 573 26.34 -1.84 4.56
C TYR A 573 26.23 -0.86 3.37
N ARG A 574 25.21 -0.01 3.33
CA ARG A 574 24.87 0.86 2.20
C ARG A 574 25.52 2.25 2.35
N SER A 575 25.24 2.94 3.44
CA SER A 575 25.76 4.29 3.67
C SER A 575 27.19 4.28 4.16
N PRO A 576 28.03 5.24 3.71
CA PRO A 576 29.38 5.41 4.27
C PRO A 576 29.36 5.73 5.77
N SER A 577 30.31 5.22 6.51
CA SER A 577 30.45 5.46 7.96
C SER A 577 30.56 6.93 8.32
N GLU A 578 31.15 7.73 7.44
CA GLU A 578 31.35 9.19 7.61
C GLU A 578 30.00 9.93 7.53
N VAL A 579 29.16 9.55 6.56
CA VAL A 579 27.79 10.10 6.41
C VAL A 579 26.92 9.65 7.56
N PHE A 580 26.93 8.36 7.85
CA PHE A 580 26.12 7.79 8.93
C PHE A 580 26.55 8.32 10.30
N GLY A 581 27.83 8.54 10.54
CA GLY A 581 28.33 9.08 11.79
C GLY A 581 27.81 10.49 12.10
N LEU A 582 27.62 11.33 11.06
CA LEU A 582 26.97 12.64 11.22
C LEU A 582 25.48 12.50 11.58
N ALA A 583 24.76 11.67 10.85
CA ALA A 583 23.35 11.40 11.10
C ALA A 583 23.12 10.80 12.50
N ALA A 584 23.97 9.89 12.93
CA ALA A 584 23.93 9.29 14.25
C ALA A 584 24.05 10.32 15.38
N LYS A 585 24.94 11.30 15.24
CA LYS A 585 25.09 12.39 16.22
C LYS A 585 23.81 13.22 16.34
N VAL A 586 23.10 13.47 15.25
CA VAL A 586 21.83 14.22 15.28
C VAL A 586 20.77 13.43 16.03
N ILE A 587 20.55 12.17 15.68
CA ILE A 587 19.44 11.39 16.23
C ILE A 587 19.65 11.00 17.69
N THR A 588 20.86 10.66 18.11
CA THR A 588 21.16 10.27 19.51
C THR A 588 20.90 11.36 20.53
N ARG A 589 20.83 12.62 20.11
CA ARG A 589 20.49 13.74 21.01
C ARG A 589 19.02 13.74 21.43
N VAL A 590 18.14 13.40 20.52
CA VAL A 590 16.68 13.42 20.75
C VAL A 590 16.13 12.03 21.03
N PHE A 591 16.87 11.01 20.63
CA PHE A 591 16.52 9.62 20.87
C PHE A 591 17.77 8.81 21.29
N PRO A 592 18.24 9.00 22.54
CA PRO A 592 19.46 8.36 23.06
C PRO A 592 19.40 6.82 23.04
N GLU A 593 18.19 6.25 23.12
CA GLU A 593 17.94 4.81 23.13
C GLU A 593 17.80 4.20 21.73
N ALA A 594 18.07 5.00 20.68
CA ALA A 594 17.99 4.49 19.30
C ALA A 594 19.00 3.35 19.09
N SER A 595 18.50 2.20 18.64
CA SER A 595 19.36 1.09 18.21
C SER A 595 19.93 1.39 16.83
N LEU A 596 21.08 2.04 16.80
CA LEU A 596 21.72 2.44 15.54
C LEU A 596 22.56 1.28 14.97
N PRO A 597 22.48 1.01 13.66
CA PRO A 597 23.28 -0.01 13.02
C PRO A 597 24.75 0.41 12.94
N ARG A 598 25.64 -0.56 12.88
CA ARG A 598 27.06 -0.32 12.64
C ARG A 598 27.32 -0.15 11.15
N ALA A 599 27.74 1.03 10.74
CA ALA A 599 28.20 1.25 9.36
C ALA A 599 29.54 0.54 9.11
N VAL A 600 29.60 -0.26 8.05
CA VAL A 600 30.79 -1.08 7.71
C VAL A 600 31.56 -0.56 6.50
N ARG A 601 30.93 0.33 5.71
CA ARG A 601 31.54 0.93 4.52
C ARG A 601 32.26 2.22 4.90
N ASN A 602 33.55 2.31 4.62
CA ASN A 602 34.35 3.49 4.83
C ASN A 602 34.84 4.00 3.47
N THR A 603 34.58 5.25 3.14
CA THR A 603 35.01 5.89 1.89
C THR A 603 36.10 6.93 2.08
N GLY A 604 36.34 7.33 3.31
CA GLY A 604 37.25 8.45 3.65
C GLY A 604 36.69 9.83 3.25
N LEU A 605 35.41 9.89 2.78
CA LEU A 605 34.79 11.12 2.29
C LEU A 605 33.82 11.67 3.34
N VAL A 606 34.29 12.68 4.06
CA VAL A 606 33.47 13.36 5.10
C VAL A 606 32.43 14.24 4.41
N PRO A 607 31.18 14.33 4.96
CA PRO A 607 30.17 15.27 4.49
C PRO A 607 30.70 16.70 4.44
N ARG A 608 30.45 17.40 3.33
CA ARG A 608 30.86 18.79 3.14
C ARG A 608 29.79 19.71 3.75
N LEU A 609 30.25 20.65 4.59
CA LEU A 609 29.40 21.63 5.24
C LEU A 609 29.67 23.01 4.67
N GLU A 610 28.70 23.63 4.04
CA GLU A 610 28.80 24.94 3.39
C GLU A 610 27.79 25.90 4.01
N GLU A 611 28.07 27.19 3.86
CA GLU A 611 27.23 28.29 4.33
C GLU A 611 27.07 29.32 3.22
N THR A 612 25.91 29.93 3.12
CA THR A 612 25.60 31.03 2.22
C THR A 612 24.62 32.00 2.86
N ASP A 613 24.40 33.13 2.22
CA ASP A 613 23.29 34.03 2.51
C ASP A 613 22.12 33.77 1.54
N GLU A 614 20.97 34.39 1.79
CA GLU A 614 19.81 34.25 0.91
C GLU A 614 20.08 34.73 -0.53
N ALA A 615 20.94 35.75 -0.70
CA ALA A 615 21.28 36.28 -2.02
C ALA A 615 22.12 35.31 -2.85
N GLY A 616 23.00 34.56 -2.21
CA GLY A 616 23.87 33.59 -2.85
C GLY A 616 23.31 32.20 -2.98
N LEU A 617 22.14 31.92 -2.37
CA LEU A 617 21.57 30.59 -2.26
C LEU A 617 21.37 29.88 -3.61
N ALA A 618 20.79 30.57 -4.60
CA ALA A 618 20.53 29.99 -5.91
C ALA A 618 21.81 29.52 -6.62
N GLU A 619 22.86 30.36 -6.63
CA GLU A 619 24.13 30.01 -7.28
C GLU A 619 24.89 28.93 -6.48
N ALA A 620 24.78 28.93 -5.15
CA ALA A 620 25.34 27.87 -4.31
C ALA A 620 24.65 26.51 -4.59
N ILE A 621 23.33 26.46 -4.70
CA ILE A 621 22.59 25.25 -5.08
C ILE A 621 23.09 24.71 -6.41
N ILE A 622 23.22 25.57 -7.43
CA ILE A 622 23.66 25.18 -8.77
C ILE A 622 25.08 24.63 -8.70
N ALA A 623 26.03 25.37 -8.10
CA ALA A 623 27.43 24.99 -8.04
C ALA A 623 27.65 23.66 -7.30
N LEU A 624 26.96 23.48 -6.15
CA LEU A 624 27.08 22.27 -5.33
C LEU A 624 26.43 21.07 -5.98
N SER A 625 25.29 21.24 -6.64
CA SER A 625 24.59 20.16 -7.36
C SER A 625 25.41 19.66 -8.55
N LEU A 626 25.98 20.57 -9.35
CA LEU A 626 26.89 20.23 -10.44
C LEU A 626 28.17 19.56 -9.93
N GLY A 627 28.69 20.06 -8.81
CA GLY A 627 29.87 19.46 -8.15
C GLY A 627 29.59 18.03 -7.71
N LEU A 628 28.42 17.74 -7.10
CA LEU A 628 28.00 16.37 -6.75
C LEU A 628 27.82 15.51 -8.01
N ALA A 629 27.09 16.01 -9.01
CA ALA A 629 26.82 15.27 -10.25
C ALA A 629 28.10 14.92 -11.04
N GLY A 630 29.14 15.74 -10.93
CA GLY A 630 30.48 15.47 -11.51
C GLY A 630 31.26 14.38 -10.76
N HIS A 631 30.91 14.09 -9.52
CA HIS A 631 31.61 13.11 -8.69
C HIS A 631 30.88 11.75 -8.56
N VAL A 632 29.62 11.69 -8.91
CA VAL A 632 28.81 10.46 -8.87
C VAL A 632 28.28 10.15 -10.27
N SER A 633 28.14 8.87 -10.59
CA SER A 633 27.61 8.42 -11.88
C SER A 633 26.08 8.27 -11.91
N GLY A 634 25.44 8.15 -10.75
CA GLY A 634 24.02 7.96 -10.58
C GLY A 634 23.25 9.24 -10.26
N THR A 635 22.25 9.14 -9.41
CA THR A 635 21.31 10.21 -9.09
C THR A 635 21.85 11.17 -8.02
N VAL A 636 21.42 12.42 -8.12
CA VAL A 636 21.67 13.47 -7.13
C VAL A 636 20.32 13.97 -6.59
N GLY A 637 20.12 13.82 -5.28
CA GLY A 637 18.95 14.34 -4.56
C GLY A 637 19.23 15.70 -3.93
N ILE A 638 18.40 16.70 -4.19
CA ILE A 638 18.38 17.95 -3.43
C ILE A 638 17.23 17.84 -2.42
N ILE A 639 17.56 17.71 -1.14
CA ILE A 639 16.57 17.58 -0.07
C ILE A 639 16.38 18.94 0.58
N VAL A 640 15.12 19.42 0.55
CA VAL A 640 14.77 20.79 0.93
C VAL A 640 13.67 20.82 1.99
N PRO A 641 13.54 21.90 2.77
CA PRO A 641 12.36 22.19 3.57
C PRO A 641 11.12 22.33 2.66
N PRO A 642 9.91 21.98 3.14
CA PRO A 642 8.66 22.16 2.38
C PRO A 642 8.47 23.57 1.81
N SER A 643 8.76 24.61 2.58
CA SER A 643 8.68 26.01 2.17
C SER A 643 9.55 26.38 0.96
N ARG A 644 10.68 25.68 0.77
CA ARG A 644 11.63 25.94 -0.32
C ARG A 644 11.46 25.04 -1.53
N LEU A 645 10.59 24.03 -1.46
CA LEU A 645 10.42 23.02 -2.52
C LEU A 645 10.08 23.66 -3.88
N GLY A 646 9.06 24.50 -3.92
CA GLY A 646 8.60 25.11 -5.17
C GLY A 646 9.65 26.05 -5.81
N ALA A 647 10.39 26.81 -5.00
CA ALA A 647 11.44 27.70 -5.48
C ALA A 647 12.64 26.90 -6.04
N THR A 648 13.07 25.86 -5.32
CA THR A 648 14.21 25.02 -5.74
C THR A 648 13.86 24.18 -6.98
N THR A 649 12.63 23.66 -7.07
CA THR A 649 12.16 22.94 -8.26
C THR A 649 12.15 23.86 -9.50
N ARG A 650 11.61 25.07 -9.37
CA ARG A 650 11.67 26.05 -10.47
C ARG A 650 13.11 26.39 -10.87
N LEU A 651 14.01 26.57 -9.92
CA LEU A 651 15.43 26.78 -10.19
C LEU A 651 16.03 25.61 -10.98
N ALA A 652 15.79 24.38 -10.54
CA ALA A 652 16.28 23.16 -11.20
C ALA A 652 15.80 23.04 -12.65
N MET A 653 14.55 23.44 -12.92
CA MET A 653 13.97 23.40 -14.26
C MET A 653 14.38 24.57 -15.15
N SER A 654 14.59 25.75 -14.59
CA SER A 654 14.86 26.97 -15.35
C SER A 654 16.35 27.22 -15.64
N ASP A 655 17.26 26.70 -14.80
CA ASP A 655 18.70 26.86 -15.05
C ASP A 655 19.19 25.79 -16.04
N PRO A 656 19.72 26.20 -17.22
CA PRO A 656 20.13 25.24 -18.26
C PRO A 656 21.22 24.24 -17.78
N ARG A 657 22.04 24.61 -16.78
CA ARG A 657 23.11 23.77 -16.25
C ARG A 657 22.54 22.61 -15.43
N LEU A 658 21.49 22.87 -14.64
CA LEU A 658 20.78 21.85 -13.85
C LEU A 658 19.83 21.03 -14.72
N ALA A 659 19.09 21.68 -15.63
CA ALA A 659 18.19 21.00 -16.56
C ALA A 659 18.91 19.97 -17.44
N ALA A 660 20.18 20.19 -17.75
CA ALA A 660 21.02 19.24 -18.49
C ALA A 660 21.32 17.93 -17.71
N LEU A 661 21.05 17.88 -16.43
CA LEU A 661 21.17 16.65 -15.63
C LEU A 661 19.96 15.72 -15.78
N GLU A 662 18.85 16.24 -16.35
CA GLU A 662 17.61 15.50 -16.65
C GLU A 662 17.13 14.65 -15.44
N GLU A 663 16.84 13.38 -15.67
CA GLU A 663 16.36 12.44 -14.64
C GLU A 663 17.37 12.16 -13.51
N ARG A 664 18.63 12.61 -13.63
CA ARG A 664 19.65 12.42 -12.61
C ARG A 664 19.50 13.37 -11.43
N LEU A 665 18.83 14.51 -11.60
CA LEU A 665 18.63 15.51 -10.54
C LEU A 665 17.19 15.48 -10.05
N ILE A 666 17.02 15.26 -8.76
CA ILE A 666 15.69 15.11 -8.14
C ILE A 666 15.61 16.08 -6.96
N VAL A 667 14.58 16.94 -6.94
CA VAL A 667 14.31 17.88 -5.85
C VAL A 667 13.12 17.36 -5.05
N VAL A 668 13.33 17.15 -3.74
CA VAL A 668 12.33 16.55 -2.86
C VAL A 668 12.41 17.11 -1.44
N THR A 669 11.33 16.98 -0.68
CA THR A 669 11.39 17.16 0.77
C THR A 669 11.98 15.92 1.45
N ALA A 670 12.39 16.07 2.72
CA ALA A 670 12.92 14.93 3.49
C ALA A 670 11.90 13.78 3.64
N LEU A 671 10.59 14.08 3.73
CA LEU A 671 9.53 13.09 3.79
C LEU A 671 9.32 12.38 2.44
N GLN A 672 9.37 13.11 1.33
CA GLN A 672 9.29 12.52 -0.02
C GLN A 672 10.53 11.67 -0.36
N ALA A 673 11.71 12.02 0.21
CA ALA A 673 12.93 11.24 0.05
C ALA A 673 12.93 9.92 0.82
N LYS A 674 11.91 9.67 1.66
CA LYS A 674 11.84 8.46 2.48
C LYS A 674 11.67 7.22 1.62
N GLY A 675 12.44 6.17 1.93
CA GLY A 675 12.51 4.96 1.11
C GLY A 675 13.36 5.10 -0.17
N LEU A 676 13.72 6.32 -0.58
CA LEU A 676 14.55 6.57 -1.75
C LEU A 676 16.01 6.78 -1.35
N GLU A 677 16.92 6.60 -2.30
CA GLU A 677 18.37 6.73 -2.10
C GLU A 677 19.01 7.39 -3.31
N TYR A 678 20.05 8.18 -3.04
CA TYR A 678 20.75 8.95 -4.05
C TYR A 678 22.26 8.77 -3.88
N ASP A 679 22.98 8.71 -4.99
CA ASP A 679 24.46 8.63 -4.93
C ASP A 679 25.09 9.89 -4.36
N GLY A 680 24.54 11.04 -4.73
CA GLY A 680 24.92 12.33 -4.13
C GLY A 680 23.71 12.99 -3.48
N VAL A 681 23.88 13.60 -2.32
CA VAL A 681 22.82 14.34 -1.65
C VAL A 681 23.28 15.74 -1.29
N LEU A 682 22.45 16.74 -1.65
CA LEU A 682 22.55 18.10 -1.17
C LEU A 682 21.39 18.36 -0.19
N VAL A 683 21.66 18.56 1.08
CA VAL A 683 20.66 18.90 2.10
C VAL A 683 20.68 20.42 2.29
N LEU A 684 19.54 21.08 2.07
CA LEU A 684 19.39 22.52 2.24
C LEU A 684 18.73 22.86 3.58
N CYS A 685 19.25 23.88 4.26
CA CYS A 685 18.64 24.50 5.44
C CYS A 685 18.15 23.48 6.49
N PRO A 686 19.01 22.68 7.12
CA PRO A 686 18.61 21.66 8.09
C PRO A 686 17.76 22.19 9.24
N ASP A 687 18.01 23.41 9.73
CA ASP A 687 17.19 24.02 10.80
C ASP A 687 15.75 24.26 10.36
N GLU A 688 15.51 24.64 9.11
CA GLU A 688 14.17 24.79 8.56
C GLU A 688 13.49 23.43 8.37
N ILE A 689 14.24 22.38 7.95
CA ILE A 689 13.71 21.00 7.89
C ILE A 689 13.23 20.57 9.27
N VAL A 690 14.00 20.82 10.32
CA VAL A 690 13.60 20.50 11.71
C VAL A 690 12.38 21.29 12.15
N ALA A 691 12.33 22.59 11.83
CA ALA A 691 11.23 23.45 12.24
C ALA A 691 9.90 23.16 11.54
N GLU A 692 9.93 22.76 10.28
CA GLU A 692 8.73 22.54 9.46
C GLU A 692 8.23 21.09 9.48
N ALA A 693 9.07 20.12 9.86
CA ALA A 693 8.70 18.72 9.84
C ALA A 693 8.07 18.27 11.16
N PRO A 694 6.98 17.46 11.11
CA PRO A 694 6.29 16.98 12.32
C PRO A 694 7.18 16.10 13.21
N GLY A 695 8.14 15.38 12.63
CA GLY A 695 9.12 14.54 13.32
C GLY A 695 10.42 15.23 13.69
N ALA A 696 10.55 16.55 13.43
CA ALA A 696 11.71 17.38 13.75
C ALA A 696 13.06 16.72 13.37
N GLU A 697 13.96 16.51 14.33
CA GLU A 697 15.30 15.94 14.09
C GLU A 697 15.26 14.51 13.52
N ARG A 698 14.19 13.75 13.73
CA ARG A 698 14.03 12.41 13.11
C ARG A 698 13.88 12.54 11.59
N VAL A 699 13.21 13.58 11.12
CA VAL A 699 13.07 13.85 9.68
C VAL A 699 14.39 14.36 9.10
N LEU A 700 15.15 15.17 9.85
CA LEU A 700 16.52 15.52 9.45
C LEU A 700 17.43 14.28 9.38
N TYR A 701 17.30 13.35 10.34
CA TYR A 701 18.01 12.08 10.31
C TYR A 701 17.70 11.28 9.03
N VAL A 702 16.43 11.26 8.60
CA VAL A 702 16.05 10.67 7.30
C VAL A 702 16.82 11.33 6.16
N ALA A 703 16.81 12.67 6.07
CA ALA A 703 17.52 13.42 5.01
C ALA A 703 19.02 13.07 4.98
N LEU A 704 19.66 13.06 6.15
CA LEU A 704 21.10 12.78 6.28
C LEU A 704 21.48 11.32 5.95
N THR A 705 20.54 10.40 5.94
CA THR A 705 20.81 8.99 5.65
C THR A 705 20.49 8.57 4.21
N ARG A 706 20.09 9.53 3.34
CA ARG A 706 19.74 9.23 1.94
C ARG A 706 20.94 9.07 1.01
N ALA A 707 22.12 9.53 1.42
CA ALA A 707 23.32 9.47 0.59
C ALA A 707 23.99 8.09 0.62
N THR A 708 24.25 7.53 -0.57
CA THR A 708 25.00 6.26 -0.71
C THR A 708 26.50 6.49 -0.97
N GLN A 709 26.90 7.67 -1.44
CA GLN A 709 28.32 7.94 -1.74
C GLN A 709 28.80 9.28 -1.18
N ARG A 710 28.13 10.40 -1.49
CA ARG A 710 28.58 11.75 -1.13
C ARG A 710 27.43 12.59 -0.56
N MET A 711 27.80 13.46 0.39
CA MET A 711 26.86 14.41 0.98
C MET A 711 27.47 15.81 1.07
N THR A 712 26.64 16.78 0.73
CA THR A 712 26.89 18.19 1.00
C THR A 712 25.70 18.78 1.75
N ILE A 713 25.95 19.60 2.74
CA ILE A 713 24.93 20.31 3.51
C ILE A 713 25.16 21.79 3.33
N LEU A 714 24.11 22.53 2.97
CA LEU A 714 24.15 23.97 2.74
C LEU A 714 23.21 24.67 3.73
N ASP A 715 23.80 25.46 4.62
CA ASP A 715 23.09 26.31 5.55
C ASP A 715 22.92 27.73 5.01
N VAL A 716 21.82 28.39 5.42
CA VAL A 716 21.61 29.81 5.17
C VAL A 716 21.69 30.56 6.50
N GLY A 717 22.74 31.39 6.63
CA GLY A 717 23.01 32.11 7.88
C GLY A 717 23.52 31.21 9.02
N THR A 718 23.21 31.57 10.28
CA THR A 718 23.65 30.80 11.44
C THR A 718 22.93 29.48 11.58
N SER A 719 23.69 28.42 11.82
CA SER A 719 23.21 27.05 11.88
C SER A 719 23.14 26.55 13.33
N ALA A 720 21.92 26.43 13.87
CA ALA A 720 21.70 25.96 15.23
C ALA A 720 21.94 24.45 15.37
N TRP A 721 21.57 23.64 14.36
CA TRP A 721 21.80 22.20 14.37
C TRP A 721 23.28 21.86 14.41
N ARG A 722 24.13 22.67 13.73
CA ARG A 722 25.57 22.51 13.68
C ARG A 722 26.23 22.84 15.01
N ALA A 723 25.83 23.96 15.61
CA ALA A 723 26.29 24.37 16.94
C ALA A 723 25.97 23.32 18.01
N ALA A 724 24.89 22.62 17.79
CA ALA A 724 24.41 21.56 18.67
C ALA A 724 25.18 20.22 18.49
N LEU A 725 26.02 20.05 17.47
CA LEU A 725 26.86 18.85 17.24
C LEU A 725 28.28 18.99 17.82
N SER A 726 28.68 20.20 18.17
CA SER A 726 29.98 20.51 18.83
C SER A 726 29.90 20.21 20.33
#